data_a0b4d1925ae5ca078425d324ac5cbb39
#
_entry.id   a0b4d1925ae5ca078425d324ac5cbb39
#
_cell.length_a   1.000
_cell.length_b   1.000
_cell.length_c   1.000
_cell.angle_alpha   90.00
_cell.angle_beta   90.00
_cell.angle_gamma   90.00
#
_symmetry.space_group_name_H-M   'P 1'
#
loop_
_entity.id
_entity.type
_entity.pdbx_description
1 polymer ?
#
loop_
_entity_poly.entity_id
_entity_poly.type
_entity_poly.pdbx_seq_one_letter_code
_entity_poly.pdbx_strand_id
1 'polypeptide(L)'
;MSHLFPHLFEPITLGSGTIRNRIVSSGHDTVLDDHGQIGPDLVAYHEARARGGCGLIVLQVSGVHETARYTNHVLMATDDSAIPGYRAVAEAVHRHGGTIFAQLFHPGREVMDGQGGMAPRAVAPSDSPQERFKVVPEALSTAQVRDIIAGYASSAARIASSGIDGVEIVASHGYLPIQFFNPRINTRTDDYGGSPENRRRFLTEVVAGVRAAVGPDIVVGLRISGEEKTEDGLVAEEILDLIGHLDEQGALDYFSVTAGDSSTLQGAVHIVPSMQIEPGYATSLSAQVKKVTDLPVMVAGRINQPHEAEAAIAEGRTDMAIMTRAMICDPDLAEKSARDAVDEIRACIGCNQACIGHFQMGVPISCIQHPETGRELTFLPRPHVRRPRRVLVIGGGPGGLKAAAIAAEQGDDVVLCEAAPHLGGAVLLAQTLPYRAEFGGAATNLSAEAARAGAELRTSTPVTQEILAEVAPDHVIVATGAVERMPALEIADDALVIGAREYLSEQPRLPAGRILVADWKGDWIGLGIALRLAESGHPVTLATAANFAGAAIQQYTRTLLVSQALRVGVEFLSDARLVGVDEDTGYLQSTLCEIVHEVDGVAATIVSAAPRAAVPDLDFGPASVEVIGDARAPRTVEEAVYEGLVAATNLARTPTAMASA
;
A
#
# COMPACT_ATOMS: atom_id res chain seq x y z
N MET A 1 9.99 -14.96 25.09
CA MET A 1 10.85 -14.26 24.12
C MET A 1 11.01 -15.19 22.92
N SER A 2 10.91 -14.67 21.71
CA SER A 2 11.11 -15.43 20.47
C SER A 2 12.52 -16.05 20.46
N HIS A 3 12.64 -17.29 19.98
CA HIS A 3 13.93 -17.93 19.75
C HIS A 3 14.50 -17.60 18.37
N LEU A 4 13.62 -17.28 17.40
CA LEU A 4 13.99 -16.95 16.03
C LEU A 4 14.39 -15.47 15.87
N PHE A 5 13.83 -14.58 16.72
CA PHE A 5 13.97 -13.12 16.58
C PHE A 5 14.36 -12.45 17.92
N PRO A 6 15.50 -12.85 18.54
CA PRO A 6 15.85 -12.38 19.88
C PRO A 6 16.05 -10.87 19.96
N HIS A 7 16.71 -10.24 18.97
CA HIS A 7 16.97 -8.80 18.97
C HIS A 7 15.71 -7.97 18.70
N LEU A 8 14.79 -8.48 17.87
CA LEU A 8 13.54 -7.80 17.53
C LEU A 8 12.62 -7.65 18.75
N PHE A 9 12.69 -8.59 19.71
CA PHE A 9 11.88 -8.59 20.93
C PHE A 9 12.63 -8.09 22.18
N GLU A 10 13.84 -7.57 22.06
CA GLU A 10 14.47 -6.82 23.13
C GLU A 10 13.78 -5.46 23.32
N PRO A 11 13.46 -5.07 24.56
CA PRO A 11 13.00 -3.71 24.84
C PRO A 11 14.05 -2.67 24.45
N ILE A 12 13.59 -1.46 24.12
CA ILE A 12 14.46 -0.33 23.82
C ILE A 12 13.95 0.92 24.54
N THR A 13 14.87 1.79 24.97
CA THR A 13 14.54 3.09 25.59
C THR A 13 14.63 4.19 24.53
N LEU A 14 13.57 4.99 24.41
CA LEU A 14 13.52 6.23 23.64
C LEU A 14 13.20 7.36 24.60
N GLY A 15 14.16 8.26 24.84
CA GLY A 15 14.01 9.33 25.84
C GLY A 15 13.60 8.78 27.21
N SER A 16 12.44 9.19 27.73
CA SER A 16 11.88 8.75 29.01
C SER A 16 11.10 7.43 28.91
N GLY A 17 10.76 6.96 27.69
CA GLY A 17 9.87 5.82 27.45
C GLY A 17 10.62 4.52 27.17
N THR A 18 10.08 3.39 27.66
CA THR A 18 10.54 2.03 27.30
C THR A 18 9.56 1.38 26.35
N ILE A 19 10.02 1.02 25.17
CA ILE A 19 9.23 0.33 24.14
C ILE A 19 9.46 -1.19 24.28
N ARG A 20 8.39 -1.98 24.34
CA ARG A 20 8.41 -3.43 24.68
C ARG A 20 9.13 -4.31 23.66
N ASN A 21 9.22 -3.90 22.39
CA ASN A 21 9.96 -4.56 21.30
C ASN A 21 10.31 -3.54 20.22
N ARG A 22 11.09 -3.95 19.22
CA ARG A 22 11.65 -3.07 18.19
C ARG A 22 10.83 -3.01 16.89
N ILE A 23 9.53 -3.40 16.96
CA ILE A 23 8.60 -3.37 15.82
C ILE A 23 7.80 -2.07 15.84
N VAL A 24 7.82 -1.34 14.73
CA VAL A 24 7.17 -0.04 14.61
C VAL A 24 6.14 -0.02 13.48
N SER A 25 4.94 0.49 13.77
CA SER A 25 3.98 0.95 12.76
C SER A 25 4.11 2.47 12.62
N SER A 26 4.78 2.95 11.57
CA SER A 26 4.98 4.40 11.40
C SER A 26 3.72 5.12 10.92
N GLY A 27 3.72 6.44 11.03
CA GLY A 27 2.67 7.28 10.50
C GLY A 27 2.47 7.06 9.00
N HIS A 28 1.22 6.89 8.62
CA HIS A 28 0.76 6.70 7.25
C HIS A 28 -0.71 7.11 7.16
N ASP A 29 -1.09 7.74 6.07
CA ASP A 29 -2.45 8.22 5.88
C ASP A 29 -3.40 7.06 5.62
N THR A 30 -4.47 7.03 6.39
CA THR A 30 -5.46 5.94 6.38
C THR A 30 -6.77 6.31 5.70
N VAL A 31 -7.06 7.61 5.56
CA VAL A 31 -8.37 8.11 5.12
C VAL A 31 -9.51 7.56 6.02
N LEU A 32 -9.21 7.39 7.32
CA LEU A 32 -10.17 6.98 8.36
C LEU A 32 -10.46 8.12 9.33
N ASP A 33 -10.06 9.34 8.98
CA ASP A 33 -10.38 10.53 9.75
C ASP A 33 -11.86 10.91 9.61
N ASP A 34 -12.38 11.55 10.64
CA ASP A 34 -13.68 12.19 10.62
C ASP A 34 -13.49 13.72 10.49
N HIS A 35 -13.51 14.21 9.25
CA HIS A 35 -13.30 15.63 8.93
C HIS A 35 -12.02 16.26 9.53
N GLY A 36 -10.91 15.50 9.49
CA GLY A 36 -9.62 15.91 10.05
C GLY A 36 -9.49 15.66 11.55
N GLN A 37 -10.42 14.91 12.16
CA GLN A 37 -10.39 14.47 13.55
C GLN A 37 -10.23 12.95 13.65
N ILE A 38 -9.79 12.46 14.80
CA ILE A 38 -9.68 11.03 15.08
C ILE A 38 -11.07 10.50 15.45
N GLY A 39 -11.64 9.69 14.55
CA GLY A 39 -12.91 9.00 14.75
C GLY A 39 -12.75 7.54 15.23
N PRO A 40 -13.89 6.85 15.50
CA PRO A 40 -13.88 5.47 16.00
C PRO A 40 -13.15 4.46 15.10
N ASP A 41 -13.25 4.61 13.77
CA ASP A 41 -12.60 3.70 12.81
C ASP A 41 -11.07 3.80 12.90
N LEU A 42 -10.52 5.02 13.02
CA LEU A 42 -9.08 5.22 13.19
C LEU A 42 -8.59 4.66 14.54
N VAL A 43 -9.37 4.81 15.61
CA VAL A 43 -9.09 4.22 16.92
C VAL A 43 -9.03 2.69 16.81
N ALA A 44 -10.04 2.05 16.22
CA ALA A 44 -10.11 0.60 16.07
C ALA A 44 -8.97 0.05 15.18
N TYR A 45 -8.61 0.79 14.15
CA TYR A 45 -7.48 0.48 13.27
C TYR A 45 -6.16 0.37 14.05
N HIS A 46 -5.83 1.36 14.88
CA HIS A 46 -4.60 1.34 15.67
C HIS A 46 -4.66 0.36 16.85
N GLU A 47 -5.83 0.21 17.49
CA GLU A 47 -6.05 -0.76 18.55
C GLU A 47 -5.78 -2.20 18.08
N ALA A 48 -6.19 -2.56 16.84
CA ALA A 48 -5.92 -3.89 16.28
C ALA A 48 -4.42 -4.20 16.25
N ARG A 49 -3.58 -3.25 15.87
CA ARG A 49 -2.11 -3.41 15.81
C ARG A 49 -1.47 -3.45 17.20
N ALA A 50 -1.98 -2.66 18.14
CA ALA A 50 -1.54 -2.70 19.54
C ALA A 50 -1.85 -4.05 20.18
N ARG A 51 -3.07 -4.57 19.96
CA ARG A 51 -3.49 -5.92 20.41
C ARG A 51 -2.61 -7.01 19.78
N GLY A 52 -2.26 -6.87 18.50
CA GLY A 52 -1.35 -7.77 17.78
C GLY A 52 0.12 -7.65 18.18
N GLY A 53 0.45 -6.88 19.22
CA GLY A 53 1.78 -6.89 19.83
C GLY A 53 2.77 -5.86 19.31
N CYS A 54 2.37 -4.93 18.44
CA CYS A 54 3.25 -3.84 17.97
C CYS A 54 3.85 -3.07 19.15
N GLY A 55 5.17 -2.80 19.12
CA GLY A 55 5.88 -2.09 20.19
C GLY A 55 5.58 -0.60 20.19
N LEU A 56 5.72 0.04 19.04
CA LEU A 56 5.49 1.46 18.83
C LEU A 56 4.55 1.71 17.66
N ILE A 57 3.50 2.46 17.90
CA ILE A 57 2.61 3.00 16.87
C ILE A 57 2.86 4.49 16.74
N VAL A 58 3.09 4.98 15.53
CA VAL A 58 3.12 6.41 15.24
C VAL A 58 1.88 6.74 14.41
N LEU A 59 1.05 7.66 14.91
CA LEU A 59 -0.13 8.15 14.20
C LEU A 59 0.26 8.88 12.92
N GLN A 60 -0.65 8.88 11.95
CA GLN A 60 -0.53 9.65 10.71
C GLN A 60 -0.29 11.14 10.99
N VAL A 61 0.11 11.86 9.95
CA VAL A 61 0.45 13.29 10.01
C VAL A 61 -0.70 14.13 10.58
N SER A 62 -0.32 15.04 11.48
CA SER A 62 -1.21 16.00 12.12
C SER A 62 -0.77 17.43 11.79
N GLY A 63 -1.60 18.16 11.06
CA GLY A 63 -1.33 19.54 10.66
C GLY A 63 -1.21 20.47 11.86
N VAL A 64 -0.10 21.21 11.90
CA VAL A 64 0.27 22.11 13.01
C VAL A 64 -0.16 23.56 12.80
N HIS A 65 -0.63 23.89 11.60
CA HIS A 65 -1.02 25.23 11.19
C HIS A 65 -2.18 25.16 10.20
N GLU A 66 -2.98 26.20 10.03
CA GLU A 66 -4.11 26.21 9.09
C GLU A 66 -3.69 25.91 7.64
N THR A 67 -2.46 26.28 7.25
CA THR A 67 -1.89 26.00 5.93
C THR A 67 -1.28 24.60 5.80
N ALA A 68 -1.38 23.76 6.84
CA ALA A 68 -0.75 22.43 6.85
C ALA A 68 -1.59 21.31 6.21
N ARG A 69 -2.62 21.65 5.44
CA ARG A 69 -3.45 20.66 4.73
C ARG A 69 -2.89 20.39 3.35
N TYR A 70 -2.50 19.15 3.08
CA TYR A 70 -2.04 18.72 1.76
C TYR A 70 -3.06 17.84 1.02
N THR A 71 -4.01 17.27 1.75
CA THR A 71 -5.22 16.60 1.27
C THR A 71 -6.40 16.94 2.17
N ASN A 72 -7.61 16.50 1.81
CA ASN A 72 -8.80 16.67 2.64
C ASN A 72 -8.83 15.77 3.89
N HIS A 73 -7.92 14.78 3.97
CA HIS A 73 -7.91 13.71 4.99
C HIS A 73 -6.75 13.86 6.00
N VAL A 74 -6.21 15.04 6.18
CA VAL A 74 -5.17 15.32 7.17
C VAL A 74 -5.79 15.55 8.53
N LEU A 75 -5.29 14.87 9.56
CA LEU A 75 -5.63 15.24 10.95
C LEU A 75 -5.14 16.65 11.24
N MET A 76 -5.89 17.39 12.03
CA MET A 76 -5.52 18.75 12.44
C MET A 76 -5.38 18.83 13.95
N ALA A 77 -4.24 19.36 14.42
CA ALA A 77 -3.95 19.56 15.84
C ALA A 77 -3.88 21.06 16.21
N THR A 78 -4.58 21.91 15.47
CA THR A 78 -4.51 23.37 15.57
C THR A 78 -5.30 23.95 16.71
N ASP A 79 -6.27 23.22 17.25
CA ASP A 79 -7.10 23.64 18.37
C ASP A 79 -7.46 22.49 19.32
N ASP A 80 -8.08 22.78 20.46
CA ASP A 80 -8.33 21.82 21.53
C ASP A 80 -9.43 20.80 21.20
N SER A 81 -10.19 20.97 20.12
CA SER A 81 -11.18 19.98 19.66
C SER A 81 -10.55 18.66 19.26
N ALA A 82 -9.25 18.65 18.95
CA ALA A 82 -8.49 17.44 18.62
C ALA A 82 -8.18 16.54 19.84
N ILE A 83 -8.09 17.11 21.05
CA ILE A 83 -7.66 16.40 22.27
C ILE A 83 -8.46 15.12 22.57
N PRO A 84 -9.82 15.11 22.49
CA PRO A 84 -10.58 13.90 22.77
C PRO A 84 -10.23 12.72 21.85
N GLY A 85 -10.00 12.97 20.57
CA GLY A 85 -9.62 11.93 19.60
C GLY A 85 -8.24 11.33 19.89
N TYR A 86 -7.23 12.18 20.15
CA TYR A 86 -5.90 11.69 20.56
C TYR A 86 -5.94 10.90 21.85
N ARG A 87 -6.75 11.33 22.83
CA ARG A 87 -6.95 10.59 24.10
C ARG A 87 -7.56 9.22 23.84
N ALA A 88 -8.60 9.14 23.03
CA ALA A 88 -9.27 7.88 22.71
C ALA A 88 -8.33 6.84 22.08
N VAL A 89 -7.49 7.26 21.13
CA VAL A 89 -6.54 6.34 20.50
C VAL A 89 -5.40 5.98 21.45
N ALA A 90 -4.91 6.91 22.28
CA ALA A 90 -3.89 6.61 23.29
C ALA A 90 -4.39 5.56 24.29
N GLU A 91 -5.58 5.75 24.86
CA GLU A 91 -6.21 4.79 25.77
C GLU A 91 -6.41 3.41 25.10
N ALA A 92 -6.81 3.39 23.82
CA ALA A 92 -6.99 2.15 23.07
C ALA A 92 -5.67 1.37 22.92
N VAL A 93 -4.58 2.05 22.58
CA VAL A 93 -3.25 1.44 22.42
C VAL A 93 -2.67 0.99 23.77
N HIS A 94 -2.78 1.83 24.80
CA HIS A 94 -2.28 1.55 26.14
C HIS A 94 -2.96 0.36 26.80
N ARG A 95 -4.26 0.11 26.55
CA ARG A 95 -4.96 -1.12 27.03
C ARG A 95 -4.25 -2.41 26.65
N HIS A 96 -3.48 -2.39 25.57
CA HIS A 96 -2.72 -3.54 25.07
C HIS A 96 -1.21 -3.44 25.35
N GLY A 97 -0.78 -2.48 26.20
CA GLY A 97 0.63 -2.27 26.55
C GLY A 97 1.50 -1.78 25.37
N GLY A 98 0.90 -1.19 24.35
CA GLY A 98 1.60 -0.51 23.26
C GLY A 98 1.97 0.92 23.63
N THR A 99 2.93 1.49 22.91
CA THR A 99 3.34 2.89 22.99
C THR A 99 2.85 3.62 21.75
N ILE A 100 2.43 4.89 21.88
CA ILE A 100 1.87 5.65 20.77
C ILE A 100 2.45 7.06 20.69
N PHE A 101 2.97 7.43 19.50
CA PHE A 101 3.41 8.77 19.16
C PHE A 101 2.49 9.39 18.08
N ALA A 102 2.59 10.70 17.84
CA ALA A 102 1.86 11.39 16.78
C ALA A 102 2.82 12.26 15.94
N GLN A 103 2.59 12.31 14.63
CA GLN A 103 3.41 13.12 13.73
C GLN A 103 2.96 14.58 13.71
N LEU A 104 3.91 15.50 13.83
CA LEU A 104 3.75 16.95 13.64
C LEU A 104 4.15 17.31 12.22
N PHE A 105 3.26 17.97 11.47
CA PHE A 105 3.36 18.04 10.03
C PHE A 105 3.02 19.40 9.42
N HIS A 106 3.79 19.77 8.41
CA HIS A 106 3.44 20.84 7.47
C HIS A 106 3.98 20.51 6.08
N PRO A 107 3.13 20.42 5.02
CA PRO A 107 3.56 19.98 3.68
C PRO A 107 4.46 20.99 2.96
N GLY A 108 4.38 22.26 3.32
CA GLY A 108 5.00 23.30 2.51
C GLY A 108 4.36 23.39 1.13
N ARG A 109 5.15 23.25 0.08
CA ARG A 109 4.68 23.26 -1.32
C ARG A 109 4.11 21.91 -1.81
N GLU A 110 4.23 20.84 -1.03
CA GLU A 110 3.79 19.49 -1.39
C GLU A 110 2.27 19.31 -1.14
N VAL A 111 1.43 20.15 -1.77
CA VAL A 111 -0.02 20.15 -1.63
C VAL A 111 -0.65 19.44 -2.84
N MET A 112 -1.39 18.36 -2.59
CA MET A 112 -2.01 17.52 -3.62
C MET A 112 -3.39 18.01 -4.02
N ASP A 113 -4.25 18.32 -3.03
CA ASP A 113 -5.66 18.66 -3.24
C ASP A 113 -6.00 20.03 -2.66
N GLY A 114 -6.89 20.74 -3.33
CA GLY A 114 -7.51 21.95 -2.78
C GLY A 114 -8.68 21.63 -1.88
N GLN A 115 -8.99 22.55 -0.97
CA GLN A 115 -10.14 22.43 -0.07
C GLN A 115 -11.42 22.94 -0.72
N GLY A 116 -12.53 22.25 -0.49
CA GLY A 116 -13.85 22.69 -0.94
C GLY A 116 -13.95 22.87 -2.47
N GLY A 117 -13.17 22.11 -3.25
CA GLY A 117 -13.13 22.22 -4.71
C GLY A 117 -12.30 23.39 -5.25
N MET A 118 -11.62 24.14 -4.40
CA MET A 118 -10.70 25.20 -4.81
C MET A 118 -9.33 24.63 -5.20
N ALA A 119 -8.60 25.33 -6.06
CA ALA A 119 -7.21 24.95 -6.35
C ALA A 119 -6.33 25.00 -5.07
N PRO A 120 -5.31 24.15 -4.95
CA PRO A 120 -4.46 24.11 -3.77
C PRO A 120 -3.72 25.43 -3.57
N ARG A 121 -3.70 25.93 -2.32
CA ARG A 121 -2.88 27.05 -1.89
C ARG A 121 -1.73 26.51 -1.05
N ALA A 122 -0.52 26.60 -1.56
CA ALA A 122 0.69 26.17 -0.88
C ALA A 122 1.50 27.36 -0.38
N VAL A 123 2.28 27.13 0.67
CA VAL A 123 3.29 28.05 1.19
C VAL A 123 4.65 27.36 1.24
N ALA A 124 5.75 28.10 1.07
CA ALA A 124 7.09 27.52 1.09
C ALA A 124 8.12 28.58 1.52
N PRO A 125 9.39 28.20 1.75
CA PRO A 125 10.46 29.19 2.02
C PRO A 125 10.54 30.25 0.92
N SER A 126 10.35 29.86 -0.33
CA SER A 126 10.40 30.71 -1.52
C SER A 126 9.31 30.30 -2.52
N ASP A 127 9.09 31.08 -3.56
CA ASP A 127 8.13 30.83 -4.64
C ASP A 127 8.59 29.77 -5.66
N SER A 128 9.46 28.86 -5.24
CA SER A 128 9.98 27.76 -6.05
C SER A 128 8.87 26.80 -6.48
N PRO A 129 8.56 26.63 -7.80
CA PRO A 129 7.47 25.81 -8.27
C PRO A 129 7.56 24.35 -7.84
N GLN A 130 6.40 23.71 -7.63
CA GLN A 130 6.26 22.27 -7.44
C GLN A 130 5.62 21.68 -8.72
N GLU A 131 6.43 21.07 -9.57
CA GLU A 131 6.01 20.68 -10.91
C GLU A 131 5.07 19.47 -10.93
N ARG A 132 5.25 18.51 -10.01
CA ARG A 132 4.41 17.32 -9.95
C ARG A 132 2.95 17.66 -9.63
N PHE A 133 2.72 18.57 -8.68
CA PHE A 133 1.37 19.03 -8.28
C PHE A 133 0.95 20.31 -9.00
N LYS A 134 1.83 20.88 -9.84
CA LYS A 134 1.58 22.10 -10.62
C LYS A 134 1.20 23.30 -9.76
N VAL A 135 1.90 23.46 -8.64
CA VAL A 135 1.65 24.52 -7.67
C VAL A 135 2.85 25.47 -7.63
N VAL A 136 2.57 26.78 -7.64
CA VAL A 136 3.55 27.81 -7.28
C VAL A 136 3.19 28.28 -5.86
N PRO A 137 4.03 28.01 -4.85
CA PRO A 137 3.72 28.38 -3.48
C PRO A 137 3.88 29.89 -3.25
N GLU A 138 3.16 30.40 -2.26
CA GLU A 138 3.43 31.74 -1.69
C GLU A 138 4.70 31.67 -0.83
N ALA A 139 5.65 32.57 -1.10
CA ALA A 139 6.85 32.70 -0.26
C ALA A 139 6.48 33.22 1.12
N LEU A 140 6.82 32.46 2.17
CA LEU A 140 6.55 32.83 3.56
C LEU A 140 7.28 34.10 3.98
N SER A 141 6.58 35.06 4.58
CA SER A 141 7.23 36.15 5.31
C SER A 141 7.87 35.63 6.60
N THR A 142 8.83 36.36 7.16
CA THR A 142 9.47 36.00 8.44
C THR A 142 8.45 35.89 9.59
N ALA A 143 7.38 36.70 9.57
CA ALA A 143 6.29 36.61 10.54
C ALA A 143 5.52 35.28 10.43
N GLN A 144 5.17 34.86 9.21
CA GLN A 144 4.49 33.56 8.98
C GLN A 144 5.42 32.38 9.32
N VAL A 145 6.72 32.47 9.05
CA VAL A 145 7.70 31.46 9.49
C VAL A 145 7.64 31.25 10.99
N ARG A 146 7.67 32.34 11.78
CA ARG A 146 7.60 32.28 13.24
C ARG A 146 6.24 31.78 13.74
N ASP A 147 5.16 32.11 13.06
CA ASP A 147 3.82 31.62 13.37
C ASP A 147 3.71 30.10 13.18
N ILE A 148 4.24 29.57 12.09
CA ILE A 148 4.30 28.12 11.85
C ILE A 148 5.18 27.41 12.90
N ILE A 149 6.34 27.98 13.28
CA ILE A 149 7.18 27.43 14.37
C ILE A 149 6.39 27.38 15.68
N ALA A 150 5.66 28.44 16.03
CA ALA A 150 4.79 28.46 17.20
C ALA A 150 3.65 27.42 17.08
N GLY A 151 3.12 27.19 15.87
CA GLY A 151 2.15 26.15 15.56
C GLY A 151 2.66 24.75 15.89
N TYR A 152 3.89 24.42 15.56
CA TYR A 152 4.53 23.15 15.95
C TYR A 152 4.56 22.97 17.47
N ALA A 153 5.01 23.98 18.20
CA ALA A 153 5.11 23.93 19.66
C ALA A 153 3.71 23.79 20.33
N SER A 154 2.73 24.56 19.88
CA SER A 154 1.37 24.53 20.46
C SER A 154 0.63 23.23 20.14
N SER A 155 0.80 22.67 18.94
CA SER A 155 0.23 21.38 18.57
C SER A 155 0.88 20.23 19.34
N ALA A 156 2.20 20.27 19.54
CA ALA A 156 2.91 19.30 20.37
C ALA A 156 2.41 19.29 21.81
N ALA A 157 2.26 20.46 22.44
CA ALA A 157 1.72 20.57 23.80
C ALA A 157 0.28 20.02 23.91
N ARG A 158 -0.55 20.30 22.91
CA ARG A 158 -1.93 19.82 22.84
C ARG A 158 -2.00 18.31 22.74
N ILE A 159 -1.21 17.71 21.82
CA ILE A 159 -1.10 16.27 21.64
C ILE A 159 -0.57 15.60 22.92
N ALA A 160 0.48 16.13 23.53
CA ALA A 160 1.06 15.60 24.78
C ALA A 160 0.02 15.60 25.91
N SER A 161 -0.83 16.64 26.02
CA SER A 161 -1.88 16.73 27.04
C SER A 161 -2.98 15.67 26.91
N SER A 162 -3.05 14.98 25.79
CA SER A 162 -4.05 13.93 25.53
C SER A 162 -3.66 12.54 26.04
N GLY A 163 -2.40 12.34 26.48
CA GLY A 163 -1.87 11.06 26.92
C GLY A 163 -1.07 10.33 25.84
N ILE A 164 -0.75 10.97 24.73
CA ILE A 164 0.20 10.47 23.73
C ILE A 164 1.61 10.49 24.33
N ASP A 165 2.39 9.41 24.14
CA ASP A 165 3.71 9.21 24.78
C ASP A 165 4.84 9.99 24.11
N GLY A 166 4.65 10.42 22.86
CA GLY A 166 5.68 11.15 22.13
C GLY A 166 5.18 11.84 20.86
N VAL A 167 6.01 12.70 20.29
CA VAL A 167 5.75 13.38 19.02
C VAL A 167 6.90 13.17 18.05
N GLU A 168 6.61 13.04 16.77
CA GLU A 168 7.60 12.90 15.70
C GLU A 168 7.47 14.07 14.72
N ILE A 169 8.49 14.89 14.62
CA ILE A 169 8.55 16.00 13.65
C ILE A 169 8.84 15.42 12.27
N VAL A 170 8.01 15.75 11.27
CA VAL A 170 8.19 15.23 9.92
C VAL A 170 9.02 16.20 9.08
N ALA A 171 10.30 15.85 8.88
CA ALA A 171 11.25 16.54 8.00
C ALA A 171 11.69 15.65 6.82
N SER A 172 10.87 14.67 6.44
CA SER A 172 11.11 13.76 5.31
C SER A 172 10.28 14.16 4.09
N HIS A 173 10.51 13.48 2.97
CA HIS A 173 9.66 13.48 1.79
C HIS A 173 9.45 14.85 1.12
N GLY A 174 10.37 15.79 1.33
CA GLY A 174 10.29 17.13 0.72
C GLY A 174 9.30 18.08 1.43
N TYR A 175 8.89 17.81 2.67
CA TYR A 175 7.96 18.66 3.41
C TYR A 175 8.63 19.94 3.98
N LEU A 176 7.83 20.87 4.52
CA LEU A 176 8.27 22.22 4.84
C LEU A 176 9.60 22.30 5.62
N PRO A 177 9.84 21.50 6.69
CA PRO A 177 11.10 21.63 7.43
C PRO A 177 12.35 21.37 6.59
N ILE A 178 12.27 20.38 5.66
CA ILE A 178 13.41 20.07 4.79
C ILE A 178 13.50 21.03 3.59
N GLN A 179 12.37 21.63 3.15
CA GLN A 179 12.38 22.68 2.12
C GLN A 179 13.20 23.89 2.56
N PHE A 180 13.17 24.26 3.85
CA PHE A 180 14.03 25.33 4.38
C PHE A 180 15.51 24.99 4.31
N PHE A 181 15.88 23.73 4.51
CA PHE A 181 17.28 23.29 4.46
C PHE A 181 17.80 23.15 3.01
N ASN A 182 16.96 22.77 2.06
CA ASN A 182 17.35 22.54 0.67
C ASN A 182 17.67 23.87 -0.07
N PRO A 183 18.95 24.15 -0.44
CA PRO A 183 19.34 25.40 -1.10
C PRO A 183 18.76 25.56 -2.50
N ARG A 184 18.29 24.48 -3.14
CA ARG A 184 17.66 24.50 -4.46
C ARG A 184 16.19 24.93 -4.41
N ILE A 185 15.57 24.87 -3.22
CA ILE A 185 14.20 25.31 -2.95
C ILE A 185 14.20 26.65 -2.22
N ASN A 186 15.06 26.80 -1.19
CA ASN A 186 15.14 27.97 -0.34
C ASN A 186 16.11 29.01 -0.91
N THR A 187 15.59 30.01 -1.61
CA THR A 187 16.35 31.13 -2.19
C THR A 187 16.30 32.40 -1.32
N ARG A 188 15.86 32.30 -0.06
CA ARG A 188 15.77 33.43 0.88
C ARG A 188 17.14 34.02 1.18
N THR A 189 17.14 35.31 1.51
CA THR A 189 18.34 36.08 1.89
C THR A 189 18.25 36.65 3.32
N ASP A 190 17.19 36.29 4.06
CA ASP A 190 17.01 36.67 5.48
C ASP A 190 17.59 35.59 6.44
N ASP A 191 17.25 35.69 7.72
CA ASP A 191 17.74 34.79 8.78
C ASP A 191 17.38 33.31 8.57
N TYR A 192 16.48 32.98 7.65
CA TYR A 192 16.05 31.61 7.34
C TYR A 192 16.57 31.10 5.98
N GLY A 193 17.50 31.80 5.32
CA GLY A 193 18.06 31.40 4.03
C GLY A 193 19.47 31.89 3.77
N GLY A 194 20.02 31.59 2.60
CA GLY A 194 21.40 31.93 2.23
C GLY A 194 22.43 30.96 2.82
N SER A 195 22.97 31.23 4.00
CA SER A 195 23.99 30.34 4.60
C SER A 195 23.45 29.00 5.11
N PRO A 196 24.25 27.94 5.21
CA PRO A 196 23.82 26.67 5.80
C PRO A 196 23.20 26.83 7.21
N GLU A 197 23.77 27.69 8.05
CA GLU A 197 23.28 27.98 9.39
C GLU A 197 21.87 28.56 9.37
N ASN A 198 21.61 29.50 8.46
CA ASN A 198 20.27 30.10 8.29
C ASN A 198 19.26 29.10 7.72
N ARG A 199 19.67 28.25 6.77
CA ARG A 199 18.78 27.24 6.21
C ARG A 199 18.38 26.15 7.22
N ARG A 200 19.23 25.76 8.18
CA ARG A 200 18.86 24.82 9.27
C ARG A 200 18.05 25.49 10.38
N ARG A 201 18.06 26.82 10.49
CA ARG A 201 17.43 27.58 11.59
C ARG A 201 15.96 27.21 11.80
N PHE A 202 15.17 27.11 10.73
CA PHE A 202 13.76 26.74 10.84
C PHE A 202 13.56 25.42 11.60
N LEU A 203 14.25 24.37 11.16
CA LEU A 203 14.12 23.04 11.79
C LEU A 203 14.70 23.03 13.21
N THR A 204 15.82 23.72 13.45
CA THR A 204 16.42 23.87 14.77
C THR A 204 15.44 24.56 15.76
N GLU A 205 14.80 25.65 15.33
CA GLU A 205 13.82 26.37 16.15
C GLU A 205 12.53 25.56 16.38
N VAL A 206 12.07 24.78 15.38
CA VAL A 206 10.95 23.84 15.53
C VAL A 206 11.28 22.77 16.58
N VAL A 207 12.41 22.11 16.48
CA VAL A 207 12.85 21.07 17.44
C VAL A 207 12.95 21.64 18.86
N ALA A 208 13.62 22.78 19.03
CA ALA A 208 13.76 23.45 20.32
C ALA A 208 12.41 23.89 20.88
N GLY A 209 11.53 24.48 20.07
CA GLY A 209 10.19 24.92 20.46
C GLY A 209 9.29 23.75 20.88
N VAL A 210 9.30 22.64 20.15
CA VAL A 210 8.57 21.42 20.50
C VAL A 210 9.07 20.85 21.82
N ARG A 211 10.40 20.67 21.99
CA ARG A 211 10.97 20.16 23.24
C ARG A 211 10.61 21.06 24.44
N ALA A 212 10.73 22.38 24.29
CA ALA A 212 10.37 23.33 25.34
C ALA A 212 8.86 23.25 25.73
N ALA A 213 7.99 22.98 24.74
CA ALA A 213 6.55 22.92 24.95
C ALA A 213 6.10 21.61 25.63
N VAL A 214 6.75 20.48 25.35
CA VAL A 214 6.34 19.17 25.88
C VAL A 214 7.14 18.73 27.12
N GLY A 215 8.29 19.32 27.37
CA GLY A 215 9.16 18.97 28.49
C GLY A 215 9.93 17.65 28.32
N PRO A 216 10.61 17.14 29.37
CA PRO A 216 11.49 15.98 29.27
C PRO A 216 10.75 14.63 29.29
N ASP A 217 9.50 14.59 29.73
CA ASP A 217 8.73 13.35 29.93
C ASP A 217 8.09 12.82 28.63
N ILE A 218 7.99 13.65 27.60
CA ILE A 218 7.43 13.30 26.30
C ILE A 218 8.58 13.05 25.31
N VAL A 219 8.52 11.93 24.60
CA VAL A 219 9.52 11.58 23.58
C VAL A 219 9.40 12.51 22.37
N VAL A 220 10.51 13.05 21.88
CA VAL A 220 10.55 13.89 20.66
C VAL A 220 11.49 13.26 19.64
N GLY A 221 10.94 12.84 18.51
CA GLY A 221 11.70 12.28 17.40
C GLY A 221 11.66 13.13 16.14
N LEU A 222 12.56 12.81 15.23
CA LEU A 222 12.62 13.42 13.91
C LEU A 222 12.57 12.35 12.81
N ARG A 223 11.57 12.46 11.92
CA ARG A 223 11.52 11.64 10.70
C ARG A 223 12.17 12.39 9.55
N ILE A 224 13.16 11.74 8.91
CA ILE A 224 13.97 12.35 7.85
C ILE A 224 14.22 11.36 6.71
N SER A 225 14.25 11.84 5.46
CA SER A 225 14.75 11.06 4.33
C SER A 225 16.29 11.04 4.39
N GLY A 226 16.91 9.86 4.48
CA GLY A 226 18.36 9.73 4.44
C GLY A 226 18.96 10.12 3.09
N GLU A 227 18.12 10.15 2.04
CA GLU A 227 18.41 10.65 0.70
C GLU A 227 17.08 10.89 -0.02
N GLU A 228 16.93 12.01 -0.75
CA GLU A 228 15.67 12.36 -1.43
C GLU A 228 15.46 11.62 -2.76
N LYS A 229 16.50 11.02 -3.35
CA LYS A 229 16.41 10.18 -4.57
C LYS A 229 15.82 10.91 -5.79
N THR A 230 16.08 12.20 -5.91
CA THR A 230 15.67 13.04 -7.05
C THR A 230 16.83 13.95 -7.46
N GLU A 231 16.83 14.45 -8.70
CA GLU A 231 17.95 15.20 -9.29
C GLU A 231 18.32 16.45 -8.47
N ASP A 232 17.34 17.24 -8.04
CA ASP A 232 17.52 18.42 -7.20
C ASP A 232 17.31 18.13 -5.70
N GLY A 233 17.28 16.87 -5.31
CA GLY A 233 17.09 16.44 -3.93
C GLY A 233 18.36 16.55 -3.10
N LEU A 234 18.17 16.52 -1.78
CA LEU A 234 19.27 16.42 -0.83
C LEU A 234 19.91 15.03 -0.90
N VAL A 235 21.24 15.02 -0.95
CA VAL A 235 22.04 13.79 -0.92
C VAL A 235 22.37 13.37 0.52
N ALA A 236 22.81 12.13 0.69
CA ALA A 236 23.06 11.56 2.01
C ALA A 236 24.03 12.41 2.86
N GLU A 237 25.09 12.95 2.26
CA GLU A 237 26.09 13.76 2.96
C GLU A 237 25.49 15.05 3.55
N GLU A 238 24.60 15.73 2.80
CA GLU A 238 23.91 16.94 3.27
C GLU A 238 22.98 16.62 4.45
N ILE A 239 22.29 15.46 4.38
CA ILE A 239 21.39 14.99 5.46
C ILE A 239 22.18 14.59 6.71
N LEU A 240 23.33 13.91 6.56
CA LEU A 240 24.18 13.53 7.70
C LEU A 240 24.75 14.75 8.43
N ASP A 241 25.13 15.81 7.71
CA ASP A 241 25.55 17.08 8.29
C ASP A 241 24.42 17.75 9.11
N LEU A 242 23.19 17.71 8.59
CA LEU A 242 22.01 18.22 9.30
C LEU A 242 21.72 17.41 10.57
N ILE A 243 21.77 16.07 10.48
CA ILE A 243 21.53 15.16 11.62
C ILE A 243 22.56 15.41 12.72
N GLY A 244 23.85 15.48 12.40
CA GLY A 244 24.93 15.77 13.37
C GLY A 244 24.71 17.11 14.08
N HIS A 245 24.32 18.16 13.34
CA HIS A 245 23.99 19.44 13.93
C HIS A 245 22.78 19.38 14.89
N LEU A 246 21.72 18.64 14.55
CA LEU A 246 20.53 18.50 15.39
C LEU A 246 20.80 17.64 16.64
N ASP A 247 21.63 16.61 16.51
CA ASP A 247 22.07 15.77 17.64
C ASP A 247 22.83 16.58 18.69
N GLU A 248 23.75 17.44 18.27
CA GLU A 248 24.50 18.34 19.13
C GLU A 248 23.60 19.29 19.95
N GLN A 249 22.37 19.57 19.50
CA GLN A 249 21.44 20.41 20.25
C GLN A 249 20.79 19.67 21.46
N GLY A 250 20.83 18.34 21.49
CA GLY A 250 20.35 17.52 22.60
C GLY A 250 18.83 17.63 22.88
N ALA A 251 18.04 17.98 21.87
CA ALA A 251 16.59 18.18 22.01
C ALA A 251 15.75 17.04 21.41
N LEU A 252 16.38 16.08 20.74
CA LEU A 252 15.75 14.87 20.15
C LEU A 252 16.08 13.64 20.99
N ASP A 253 15.23 12.63 20.89
CA ASP A 253 15.38 11.32 21.53
C ASP A 253 15.63 10.19 20.53
N TYR A 254 15.31 10.37 19.24
CA TYR A 254 15.55 9.38 18.17
C TYR A 254 15.45 9.99 16.77
N PHE A 255 15.99 9.25 15.79
CA PHE A 255 15.80 9.52 14.37
C PHE A 255 15.02 8.40 13.68
N SER A 256 14.06 8.77 12.82
CA SER A 256 13.27 7.86 11.97
C SER A 256 13.66 8.05 10.50
N VAL A 257 14.44 7.11 9.96
CA VAL A 257 15.03 7.22 8.61
C VAL A 257 14.13 6.58 7.57
N THR A 258 13.95 7.27 6.46
CA THR A 258 13.26 6.79 5.26
C THR A 258 14.04 7.20 4.01
N ALA A 259 13.46 7.08 2.82
CA ALA A 259 14.05 7.57 1.58
C ALA A 259 12.96 8.18 0.68
N GLY A 260 13.42 8.99 -0.29
CA GLY A 260 12.57 9.59 -1.29
C GLY A 260 12.01 10.95 -0.92
N ASP A 261 11.43 11.57 -1.93
CA ASP A 261 10.89 12.92 -1.92
C ASP A 261 9.59 12.95 -2.74
N SER A 262 8.60 13.74 -2.35
CA SER A 262 7.31 13.80 -3.07
C SER A 262 7.31 14.77 -4.24
N SER A 263 8.34 15.59 -4.40
CA SER A 263 8.40 16.64 -5.43
C SER A 263 8.43 16.10 -6.86
N THR A 264 8.94 14.89 -7.05
CA THR A 264 8.98 14.21 -8.35
C THR A 264 8.37 12.81 -8.26
N LEU A 265 7.93 12.26 -9.40
CA LEU A 265 7.49 10.86 -9.43
C LEU A 265 8.65 9.89 -9.19
N GLN A 266 9.86 10.23 -9.61
CA GLN A 266 11.06 9.44 -9.39
C GLN A 266 11.40 9.33 -7.89
N GLY A 267 11.36 10.43 -7.14
CA GLY A 267 11.57 10.43 -5.69
C GLY A 267 10.43 9.73 -4.94
N ALA A 268 9.19 9.96 -5.38
CA ALA A 268 7.99 9.50 -4.70
C ALA A 268 7.83 7.97 -4.66
N VAL A 269 8.36 7.23 -5.64
CA VAL A 269 8.33 5.75 -5.63
C VAL A 269 9.11 5.15 -4.46
N HIS A 270 10.03 5.91 -3.86
CA HIS A 270 10.81 5.51 -2.70
C HIS A 270 10.12 5.76 -1.36
N ILE A 271 9.06 6.58 -1.34
CA ILE A 271 8.26 6.83 -0.11
C ILE A 271 7.51 5.57 0.30
N VAL A 272 6.85 4.91 -0.66
CA VAL A 272 6.15 3.64 -0.45
C VAL A 272 6.55 2.67 -1.57
N PRO A 273 7.75 2.07 -1.48
CA PRO A 273 8.29 1.23 -2.56
C PRO A 273 7.45 -0.02 -2.78
N SER A 274 7.15 -0.31 -4.06
CA SER A 274 6.44 -1.53 -4.45
C SER A 274 7.39 -2.74 -4.46
N MET A 275 6.85 -3.92 -4.82
CA MET A 275 7.64 -5.17 -4.98
C MET A 275 8.78 -5.06 -6.03
N GLN A 276 8.84 -3.98 -6.80
CA GLN A 276 9.92 -3.71 -7.76
C GLN A 276 11.22 -3.23 -7.10
N ILE A 277 11.17 -2.82 -5.84
CA ILE A 277 12.32 -2.34 -5.07
C ILE A 277 12.65 -3.39 -3.99
N GLU A 278 13.93 -3.67 -3.81
CA GLU A 278 14.43 -4.69 -2.89
C GLU A 278 13.97 -4.47 -1.44
N PRO A 279 13.64 -5.52 -0.68
CA PRO A 279 13.37 -5.45 0.74
C PRO A 279 14.54 -4.83 1.51
N GLY A 280 14.23 -4.00 2.52
CA GLY A 280 15.24 -3.40 3.39
C GLY A 280 16.19 -2.40 2.72
N TYR A 281 15.91 -1.94 1.50
CA TYR A 281 16.78 -1.09 0.68
C TYR A 281 17.29 0.19 1.38
N ALA A 282 16.52 0.74 2.33
CA ALA A 282 16.89 1.95 3.08
C ALA A 282 17.75 1.66 4.33
N THR A 283 18.03 0.40 4.67
CA THR A 283 18.83 0.06 5.86
C THR A 283 20.28 0.53 5.75
N SER A 284 20.80 0.71 4.53
CA SER A 284 22.11 1.32 4.31
C SER A 284 22.14 2.79 4.69
N LEU A 285 21.03 3.53 4.53
CA LEU A 285 20.91 4.93 4.94
C LEU A 285 20.86 5.06 6.46
N SER A 286 20.07 4.22 7.15
CA SER A 286 20.05 4.21 8.62
C SER A 286 21.40 3.83 9.21
N ALA A 287 22.12 2.89 8.61
CA ALA A 287 23.49 2.55 9.03
C ALA A 287 24.50 3.70 8.88
N GLN A 288 24.28 4.61 7.93
CA GLN A 288 25.09 5.84 7.82
C GLN A 288 24.71 6.85 8.91
N VAL A 289 23.42 7.02 9.20
CA VAL A 289 22.94 7.89 10.28
C VAL A 289 23.49 7.43 11.64
N LYS A 290 23.51 6.13 11.91
CA LYS A 290 24.12 5.57 13.16
C LYS A 290 25.62 5.87 13.34
N LYS A 291 26.31 6.38 12.34
CA LYS A 291 27.72 6.80 12.47
C LYS A 291 27.88 8.24 12.94
N VAL A 292 26.82 9.04 12.90
CA VAL A 292 26.85 10.47 13.22
C VAL A 292 26.00 10.84 14.44
N THR A 293 25.33 9.86 15.07
CA THR A 293 24.54 10.05 16.29
C THR A 293 24.59 8.79 17.17
N ASP A 294 24.56 8.98 18.48
CA ASP A 294 24.37 7.91 19.47
C ASP A 294 22.89 7.68 19.83
N LEU A 295 21.98 8.52 19.34
CA LEU A 295 20.54 8.33 19.53
C LEU A 295 20.02 7.10 18.80
N PRO A 296 18.98 6.44 19.31
CA PRO A 296 18.33 5.35 18.61
C PRO A 296 17.86 5.74 17.20
N VAL A 297 18.09 4.85 16.25
CA VAL A 297 17.71 5.05 14.84
C VAL A 297 16.74 3.95 14.42
N MET A 298 15.58 4.34 13.88
CA MET A 298 14.64 3.41 13.25
C MET A 298 14.58 3.63 11.73
N VAL A 299 14.23 2.59 10.97
CA VAL A 299 14.23 2.66 9.50
C VAL A 299 12.96 2.11 8.87
N ALA A 300 12.44 2.85 7.89
CA ALA A 300 11.39 2.42 6.96
C ALA A 300 11.99 2.17 5.58
N GLY A 301 11.82 0.98 5.03
CA GLY A 301 12.37 0.64 3.72
C GLY A 301 11.94 -0.73 3.22
N ARG A 302 10.63 -0.99 3.16
CA ARG A 302 10.10 -2.26 2.67
C ARG A 302 10.59 -3.47 3.47
N ILE A 303 10.59 -3.36 4.81
CA ILE A 303 10.82 -4.48 5.72
C ILE A 303 9.44 -5.15 5.93
N ASN A 304 9.24 -6.32 5.32
CA ASN A 304 7.94 -6.98 5.28
C ASN A 304 7.88 -8.26 6.13
N GLN A 305 9.04 -8.81 6.47
CA GLN A 305 9.17 -10.07 7.20
C GLN A 305 9.96 -9.88 8.50
N PRO A 306 9.64 -10.64 9.57
CA PRO A 306 10.34 -10.51 10.83
C PRO A 306 11.84 -10.87 10.76
N HIS A 307 12.23 -11.79 9.87
CA HIS A 307 13.64 -12.14 9.67
C HIS A 307 14.46 -11.00 9.01
N GLU A 308 13.83 -10.20 8.14
CA GLU A 308 14.46 -9.00 7.56
C GLU A 308 14.71 -7.93 8.63
N ALA A 309 13.73 -7.75 9.53
CA ALA A 309 13.82 -6.85 10.67
C ALA A 309 14.91 -7.30 11.65
N GLU A 310 14.90 -8.58 12.03
CA GLU A 310 15.90 -9.19 12.90
C GLU A 310 17.31 -9.02 12.35
N ALA A 311 17.53 -9.33 11.08
CA ALA A 311 18.82 -9.19 10.42
C ALA A 311 19.32 -7.74 10.43
N ALA A 312 18.45 -6.78 10.11
CA ALA A 312 18.82 -5.36 10.11
C ALA A 312 19.24 -4.86 11.50
N ILE A 313 18.58 -5.33 12.56
CA ILE A 313 18.89 -4.97 13.96
C ILE A 313 20.15 -5.70 14.43
N ALA A 314 20.24 -7.01 14.23
CA ALA A 314 21.37 -7.83 14.65
C ALA A 314 22.69 -7.39 14.01
N GLU A 315 22.65 -6.91 12.75
CA GLU A 315 23.82 -6.36 12.05
C GLU A 315 24.13 -4.92 12.44
N GLY A 316 23.37 -4.29 13.33
CA GLY A 316 23.58 -2.93 13.80
C GLY A 316 23.25 -1.86 12.75
N ARG A 317 22.48 -2.19 11.69
CA ARG A 317 22.09 -1.24 10.65
C ARG A 317 20.99 -0.29 11.12
N THR A 318 20.20 -0.71 12.09
CA THR A 318 19.12 0.08 12.72
C THR A 318 18.90 -0.43 14.15
N ASP A 319 18.20 0.34 14.99
CA ASP A 319 17.82 -0.08 16.34
C ASP A 319 16.37 -0.56 16.41
N MET A 320 15.52 -0.10 15.49
CA MET A 320 14.11 -0.52 15.36
C MET A 320 13.73 -0.64 13.89
N ALA A 321 12.81 -1.56 13.58
CA ALA A 321 12.33 -1.82 12.23
C ALA A 321 10.90 -1.32 12.04
N ILE A 322 10.70 -0.46 11.03
CA ILE A 322 9.38 0.04 10.66
C ILE A 322 8.75 -0.93 9.65
N MET A 323 7.70 -1.64 10.10
CA MET A 323 7.02 -2.72 9.37
C MET A 323 5.56 -2.39 9.04
N THR A 324 5.26 -1.15 8.71
CA THR A 324 3.89 -0.61 8.59
C THR A 324 3.01 -1.44 7.65
N ARG A 325 3.42 -1.66 6.39
CA ARG A 325 2.61 -2.44 5.44
C ARG A 325 2.48 -3.91 5.82
N ALA A 326 3.48 -4.48 6.50
CA ALA A 326 3.39 -5.83 7.05
C ALA A 326 2.23 -5.93 8.06
N MET A 327 2.07 -4.92 8.94
CA MET A 327 0.99 -4.85 9.92
C MET A 327 -0.35 -4.34 9.35
N ILE A 328 -0.36 -3.68 8.19
CA ILE A 328 -1.58 -3.45 7.41
C ILE A 328 -2.11 -4.78 6.88
N CYS A 329 -1.23 -5.64 6.41
CA CYS A 329 -1.56 -6.97 5.89
C CYS A 329 -1.88 -7.98 6.99
N ASP A 330 -1.14 -7.94 8.10
CA ASP A 330 -1.34 -8.82 9.26
C ASP A 330 -1.15 -8.03 10.57
N PRO A 331 -2.22 -7.54 11.19
CA PRO A 331 -2.12 -6.77 12.44
C PRO A 331 -1.52 -7.58 13.59
N ASP A 332 -1.61 -8.91 13.56
CA ASP A 332 -1.10 -9.82 14.58
C ASP A 332 0.36 -10.28 14.33
N LEU A 333 1.06 -9.68 13.35
CA LEU A 333 2.42 -10.05 12.94
C LEU A 333 3.38 -10.10 14.13
N ALA A 334 3.35 -9.11 15.02
CA ALA A 334 4.29 -9.04 16.14
C ALA A 334 4.01 -10.16 17.17
N GLU A 335 2.75 -10.46 17.48
CA GLU A 335 2.36 -11.56 18.36
C GLU A 335 2.77 -12.92 17.79
N LYS A 336 2.48 -13.16 16.49
CA LYS A 336 2.88 -14.38 15.78
C LYS A 336 4.41 -14.55 15.76
N SER A 337 5.15 -13.47 15.51
CA SER A 337 6.62 -13.48 15.56
C SER A 337 7.15 -13.77 16.98
N ALA A 338 6.51 -13.23 18.01
CA ALA A 338 6.93 -13.44 19.41
C ALA A 338 6.83 -14.91 19.87
N ARG A 339 5.91 -15.68 19.27
CA ARG A 339 5.73 -17.12 19.55
C ARG A 339 6.33 -18.03 18.47
N ASP A 340 7.18 -17.48 17.59
CA ASP A 340 7.87 -18.20 16.50
C ASP A 340 6.93 -18.84 15.45
N ALA A 341 5.68 -18.37 15.34
CA ALA A 341 4.67 -18.89 14.41
C ALA A 341 4.74 -18.19 13.06
N VAL A 342 5.89 -18.24 12.41
CA VAL A 342 6.18 -17.51 11.15
C VAL A 342 5.24 -17.94 10.02
N ASP A 343 4.87 -19.21 9.96
CA ASP A 343 4.00 -19.79 8.95
C ASP A 343 2.54 -19.28 9.06
N GLU A 344 2.18 -18.64 10.19
CA GLU A 344 0.87 -18.05 10.37
C GLU A 344 0.79 -16.58 9.90
N ILE A 345 1.94 -15.97 9.61
CA ILE A 345 2.01 -14.58 9.19
C ILE A 345 1.52 -14.45 7.73
N ARG A 346 0.54 -13.58 7.51
CA ARG A 346 0.12 -13.14 6.17
C ARG A 346 1.10 -12.06 5.68
N ALA A 347 2.11 -12.49 4.94
CA ALA A 347 3.17 -11.62 4.46
C ALA A 347 2.66 -10.55 3.48
N CYS A 348 3.10 -9.30 3.69
CA CYS A 348 2.85 -8.23 2.72
C CYS A 348 3.65 -8.48 1.44
N ILE A 349 2.98 -8.45 0.30
CA ILE A 349 3.54 -8.69 -1.04
C ILE A 349 3.96 -7.40 -1.77
N GLY A 350 3.99 -6.26 -1.13
CA GLY A 350 4.42 -5.00 -1.73
C GLY A 350 3.62 -4.52 -2.95
N CYS A 351 2.35 -4.92 -3.09
CA CYS A 351 1.51 -4.62 -4.27
C CYS A 351 1.07 -3.16 -4.38
N ASN A 352 1.02 -2.43 -3.28
CA ASN A 352 0.59 -1.03 -3.19
C ASN A 352 -0.86 -0.75 -3.64
N GLN A 353 -1.74 -1.74 -3.77
CA GLN A 353 -3.09 -1.56 -4.32
C GLN A 353 -4.04 -0.88 -3.32
N ALA A 354 -4.45 -1.57 -2.25
CA ALA A 354 -5.47 -1.09 -1.32
C ALA A 354 -4.93 -0.30 -0.10
N CYS A 355 -3.63 -0.10 0.02
CA CYS A 355 -3.01 0.80 1.00
C CYS A 355 -2.74 2.17 0.39
N ILE A 356 -1.55 2.42 -0.16
CA ILE A 356 -1.23 3.71 -0.78
C ILE A 356 -2.10 4.01 -2.01
N GLY A 357 -2.57 2.98 -2.73
CA GLY A 357 -3.49 3.17 -3.86
C GLY A 357 -4.81 3.78 -3.43
N HIS A 358 -5.39 3.31 -2.33
CA HIS A 358 -6.61 3.88 -1.75
C HIS A 358 -6.41 5.33 -1.28
N PHE A 359 -5.29 5.61 -0.60
CA PHE A 359 -4.94 6.97 -0.24
C PHE A 359 -4.91 7.92 -1.45
N GLN A 360 -4.30 7.49 -2.57
CA GLN A 360 -4.24 8.28 -3.80
C GLN A 360 -5.60 8.49 -4.47
N MET A 361 -6.59 7.66 -4.15
CA MET A 361 -7.99 7.80 -4.59
C MET A 361 -8.87 8.55 -3.57
N GLY A 362 -8.34 8.90 -2.39
CA GLY A 362 -9.10 9.53 -1.32
C GLY A 362 -10.13 8.60 -0.68
N VAL A 363 -9.86 7.29 -0.65
CA VAL A 363 -10.75 6.29 -0.04
C VAL A 363 -10.06 5.56 1.13
N PRO A 364 -10.81 5.03 2.11
CA PRO A 364 -10.26 4.38 3.29
C PRO A 364 -9.28 3.25 2.98
N ILE A 365 -8.20 3.17 3.76
CA ILE A 365 -7.17 2.14 3.68
C ILE A 365 -7.76 0.74 3.78
N SER A 366 -7.17 -0.20 3.02
CA SER A 366 -7.45 -1.62 3.12
C SER A 366 -6.22 -2.45 2.71
N CYS A 367 -6.40 -3.77 2.63
CA CYS A 367 -5.41 -4.69 2.07
C CYS A 367 -6.10 -5.73 1.18
N ILE A 368 -5.55 -5.99 -0.01
CA ILE A 368 -6.11 -6.98 -0.94
C ILE A 368 -6.16 -8.41 -0.39
N GLN A 369 -5.35 -8.71 0.64
CA GLN A 369 -5.33 -10.02 1.30
C GLN A 369 -6.10 -10.01 2.64
N HIS A 370 -6.24 -8.85 3.28
CA HIS A 370 -6.89 -8.66 4.57
C HIS A 370 -7.88 -7.49 4.51
N PRO A 371 -9.04 -7.72 3.87
CA PRO A 371 -10.02 -6.65 3.63
C PRO A 371 -10.72 -6.15 4.91
N GLU A 372 -10.49 -6.78 6.05
CA GLU A 372 -10.88 -6.32 7.38
C GLU A 372 -10.13 -5.04 7.80
N THR A 373 -8.92 -4.83 7.28
CA THR A 373 -8.13 -3.60 7.51
C THR A 373 -8.92 -2.37 7.08
N GLY A 374 -9.05 -1.40 8.01
CA GLY A 374 -9.86 -0.21 7.83
C GLY A 374 -11.37 -0.43 8.00
N ARG A 375 -11.77 -1.67 8.37
CA ARG A 375 -13.16 -2.08 8.61
C ARG A 375 -13.29 -2.93 9.87
N GLU A 376 -12.40 -2.71 10.83
CA GLU A 376 -12.31 -3.48 12.08
C GLU A 376 -13.64 -3.50 12.83
N LEU A 377 -14.34 -2.37 12.92
CA LEU A 377 -15.64 -2.26 13.58
C LEU A 377 -16.77 -3.02 12.86
N THR A 378 -16.62 -3.29 11.57
CA THR A 378 -17.63 -3.99 10.76
C THR A 378 -17.48 -5.51 10.85
N PHE A 379 -16.24 -6.01 10.85
CA PHE A 379 -15.94 -7.43 10.70
C PHE A 379 -15.37 -8.12 11.93
N LEU A 380 -15.02 -7.35 12.98
CA LEU A 380 -14.44 -7.91 14.21
C LEU A 380 -15.26 -7.51 15.44
N PRO A 381 -15.44 -8.41 16.45
CA PRO A 381 -15.09 -9.83 16.40
C PRO A 381 -15.99 -10.61 15.43
N ARG A 382 -15.46 -11.70 14.86
CA ARG A 382 -16.23 -12.55 13.95
C ARG A 382 -17.31 -13.32 14.69
N PRO A 383 -18.53 -13.44 14.12
CA PRO A 383 -19.58 -14.26 14.69
C PRO A 383 -19.23 -15.75 14.57
N HIS A 384 -19.57 -16.55 15.58
CA HIS A 384 -19.51 -18.00 15.51
C HIS A 384 -20.91 -18.57 15.23
N VAL A 385 -20.97 -19.56 14.33
CA VAL A 385 -22.22 -20.26 14.05
C VAL A 385 -22.61 -21.19 15.19
N ARG A 386 -23.89 -21.23 15.54
CA ARG A 386 -24.40 -22.12 16.59
C ARG A 386 -24.60 -23.56 16.10
N ARG A 387 -24.81 -23.74 14.80
CA ARG A 387 -24.95 -25.03 14.12
C ARG A 387 -24.11 -24.98 12.85
N PRO A 388 -23.07 -25.82 12.72
CA PRO A 388 -22.29 -25.93 11.51
C PRO A 388 -23.18 -26.22 10.29
N ARG A 389 -22.95 -25.49 9.21
CA ARG A 389 -23.52 -25.76 7.90
C ARG A 389 -22.46 -26.42 7.05
N ARG A 390 -22.89 -27.23 6.11
CA ARG A 390 -22.01 -27.76 5.08
C ARG A 390 -21.92 -26.76 3.93
N VAL A 391 -20.76 -26.15 3.74
CA VAL A 391 -20.50 -25.12 2.73
C VAL A 391 -19.59 -25.68 1.66
N LEU A 392 -20.05 -25.66 0.41
CA LEU A 392 -19.23 -25.98 -0.75
C LEU A 392 -18.75 -24.68 -1.41
N VAL A 393 -17.43 -24.52 -1.53
CA VAL A 393 -16.82 -23.43 -2.30
C VAL A 393 -16.30 -23.98 -3.62
N ILE A 394 -16.76 -23.42 -4.75
CA ILE A 394 -16.38 -23.84 -6.10
C ILE A 394 -15.39 -22.85 -6.67
N GLY A 395 -14.09 -23.24 -6.73
CA GLY A 395 -13.00 -22.44 -7.24
C GLY A 395 -12.03 -22.00 -6.13
N GLY A 396 -10.75 -22.35 -6.29
CA GLY A 396 -9.64 -22.08 -5.38
C GLY A 396 -8.86 -20.81 -5.72
N GLY A 397 -9.51 -19.81 -6.33
CA GLY A 397 -8.97 -18.48 -6.50
C GLY A 397 -9.04 -17.65 -5.20
N PRO A 398 -8.54 -16.39 -5.20
CA PRO A 398 -8.45 -15.58 -3.98
C PRO A 398 -9.79 -15.40 -3.26
N GLY A 399 -10.88 -15.16 -3.99
CA GLY A 399 -12.22 -15.01 -3.41
C GLY A 399 -12.73 -16.28 -2.73
N GLY A 400 -12.57 -17.44 -3.39
CA GLY A 400 -12.99 -18.74 -2.84
C GLY A 400 -12.16 -19.13 -1.62
N LEU A 401 -10.85 -18.94 -1.67
CA LEU A 401 -9.95 -19.21 -0.54
C LEU A 401 -10.30 -18.35 0.69
N LYS A 402 -10.57 -17.05 0.49
CA LYS A 402 -10.99 -16.16 1.60
C LYS A 402 -12.35 -16.57 2.15
N ALA A 403 -13.31 -16.91 1.29
CA ALA A 403 -14.62 -17.38 1.72
C ALA A 403 -14.51 -18.69 2.53
N ALA A 404 -13.70 -19.63 2.08
CA ALA A 404 -13.47 -20.90 2.78
C ALA A 404 -12.82 -20.68 4.15
N ALA A 405 -11.78 -19.83 4.23
CA ALA A 405 -11.12 -19.50 5.49
C ALA A 405 -12.11 -18.92 6.50
N ILE A 406 -12.86 -17.89 6.10
CA ILE A 406 -13.78 -17.19 7.01
C ILE A 406 -14.95 -18.09 7.46
N ALA A 407 -15.54 -18.86 6.56
CA ALA A 407 -16.62 -19.78 6.90
C ALA A 407 -16.15 -20.87 7.89
N ALA A 408 -14.95 -21.45 7.66
CA ALA A 408 -14.38 -22.44 8.56
C ALA A 408 -14.01 -21.85 9.94
N GLU A 409 -13.40 -20.64 9.99
CA GLU A 409 -13.14 -19.92 11.24
C GLU A 409 -14.41 -19.63 12.05
N GLN A 410 -15.54 -19.46 11.39
CA GLN A 410 -16.85 -19.25 12.03
C GLN A 410 -17.48 -20.55 12.53
N GLY A 411 -16.93 -21.72 12.14
CA GLY A 411 -17.34 -23.04 12.60
C GLY A 411 -18.22 -23.81 11.60
N ASP A 412 -18.29 -23.40 10.35
CA ASP A 412 -18.94 -24.17 9.28
C ASP A 412 -18.05 -25.35 8.81
N ASP A 413 -18.65 -26.42 8.30
CA ASP A 413 -17.98 -27.55 7.65
C ASP A 413 -17.77 -27.23 6.18
N VAL A 414 -16.52 -26.88 5.82
CA VAL A 414 -16.21 -26.28 4.51
C VAL A 414 -15.42 -27.23 3.63
N VAL A 415 -15.92 -27.47 2.41
CA VAL A 415 -15.20 -28.14 1.33
C VAL A 415 -14.98 -27.15 0.20
N LEU A 416 -13.73 -26.92 -0.18
CA LEU A 416 -13.36 -26.13 -1.36
C LEU A 416 -12.87 -27.07 -2.45
N CYS A 417 -13.47 -26.98 -3.65
CA CYS A 417 -13.05 -27.74 -4.82
C CYS A 417 -12.47 -26.81 -5.90
N GLU A 418 -11.26 -27.15 -6.36
CA GLU A 418 -10.56 -26.47 -7.45
C GLU A 418 -10.33 -27.46 -8.61
N ALA A 419 -10.68 -27.07 -9.82
CA ALA A 419 -10.52 -27.90 -11.03
C ALA A 419 -9.05 -28.09 -11.41
N ALA A 420 -8.22 -27.06 -11.21
CA ALA A 420 -6.78 -27.10 -11.48
C ALA A 420 -6.02 -27.88 -10.39
N PRO A 421 -4.79 -28.35 -10.68
CA PRO A 421 -3.94 -29.03 -9.69
C PRO A 421 -3.37 -28.09 -8.62
N HIS A 422 -3.55 -26.77 -8.77
CA HIS A 422 -3.00 -25.75 -7.88
C HIS A 422 -4.06 -24.74 -7.48
N LEU A 423 -4.00 -24.29 -6.20
CA LEU A 423 -4.80 -23.17 -5.69
C LEU A 423 -4.18 -21.83 -6.10
N GLY A 424 -4.99 -20.78 -6.20
CA GLY A 424 -4.54 -19.40 -6.48
C GLY A 424 -5.18 -18.77 -7.72
N GLY A 425 -5.74 -19.55 -8.62
CA GLY A 425 -6.46 -19.04 -9.80
C GLY A 425 -5.63 -18.08 -10.66
N ALA A 426 -6.21 -16.93 -11.05
CA ALA A 426 -5.55 -15.95 -11.93
C ALA A 426 -4.31 -15.28 -11.32
N VAL A 427 -4.12 -15.33 -10.00
CA VAL A 427 -2.91 -14.81 -9.32
C VAL A 427 -1.66 -15.55 -9.82
N LEU A 428 -1.77 -16.85 -10.10
CA LEU A 428 -0.66 -17.67 -10.62
C LEU A 428 -0.19 -17.22 -12.01
N LEU A 429 -1.07 -16.68 -12.83
CA LEU A 429 -0.69 -16.06 -14.11
C LEU A 429 -0.09 -14.67 -13.89
N ALA A 430 -0.70 -13.87 -13.04
CA ALA A 430 -0.24 -12.51 -12.75
C ALA A 430 1.18 -12.46 -12.17
N GLN A 431 1.57 -13.42 -11.33
CA GLN A 431 2.93 -13.50 -10.76
C GLN A 431 4.03 -13.75 -11.80
N THR A 432 3.67 -14.27 -12.98
CA THR A 432 4.64 -14.55 -14.04
C THR A 432 5.08 -13.30 -14.79
N LEU A 433 4.37 -12.18 -14.65
CA LEU A 433 4.75 -10.91 -15.27
C LEU A 433 6.02 -10.33 -14.64
N PRO A 434 6.80 -9.52 -15.37
CA PRO A 434 8.01 -8.89 -14.84
C PRO A 434 7.72 -8.12 -13.53
N TYR A 435 8.64 -8.26 -12.58
CA TYR A 435 8.58 -7.60 -11.26
C TYR A 435 7.32 -7.91 -10.43
N ARG A 436 6.63 -9.03 -10.69
CA ARG A 436 5.41 -9.42 -9.99
C ARG A 436 5.48 -10.78 -9.28
N ALA A 437 6.65 -11.37 -9.16
CA ALA A 437 6.80 -12.69 -8.54
C ALA A 437 6.20 -12.77 -7.13
N GLU A 438 6.38 -11.73 -6.30
CA GLU A 438 5.81 -11.68 -4.94
C GLU A 438 4.28 -11.68 -4.92
N PHE A 439 3.63 -11.34 -6.04
CA PHE A 439 2.17 -11.36 -6.13
C PHE A 439 1.59 -12.76 -5.90
N GLY A 440 2.34 -13.80 -6.23
CA GLY A 440 2.01 -15.19 -5.92
C GLY A 440 1.87 -15.48 -4.43
N GLY A 441 2.52 -14.68 -3.58
CA GLY A 441 2.36 -14.75 -2.12
C GLY A 441 0.92 -14.58 -1.65
N ALA A 442 0.07 -13.87 -2.41
CA ALA A 442 -1.36 -13.79 -2.08
C ALA A 442 -2.05 -15.16 -2.17
N ALA A 443 -1.73 -15.98 -3.17
CA ALA A 443 -2.26 -17.32 -3.29
C ALA A 443 -1.76 -18.23 -2.15
N THR A 444 -0.46 -18.15 -1.82
CA THR A 444 0.15 -18.92 -0.73
C THR A 444 -0.47 -18.56 0.62
N ASN A 445 -0.57 -17.26 0.93
CA ASN A 445 -1.12 -16.78 2.20
C ASN A 445 -2.59 -17.20 2.38
N LEU A 446 -3.44 -16.97 1.36
CA LEU A 446 -4.87 -17.31 1.42
C LEU A 446 -5.10 -18.82 1.49
N SER A 447 -4.30 -19.63 0.78
CA SER A 447 -4.39 -21.09 0.85
C SER A 447 -4.01 -21.60 2.25
N ALA A 448 -2.94 -21.07 2.83
CA ALA A 448 -2.52 -21.41 4.18
C ALA A 448 -3.55 -20.96 5.23
N GLU A 449 -4.19 -19.80 5.05
CA GLU A 449 -5.27 -19.30 5.91
C GLU A 449 -6.47 -20.24 5.89
N ALA A 450 -6.95 -20.66 4.70
CA ALA A 450 -8.06 -21.59 4.57
C ALA A 450 -7.75 -22.97 5.17
N ALA A 451 -6.55 -23.51 4.95
CA ALA A 451 -6.12 -24.78 5.54
C ALA A 451 -6.04 -24.72 7.06
N ARG A 452 -5.46 -23.67 7.64
CA ARG A 452 -5.38 -23.49 9.11
C ARG A 452 -6.76 -23.31 9.76
N ALA A 453 -7.70 -22.66 9.05
CA ALA A 453 -9.08 -22.53 9.51
C ALA A 453 -9.84 -23.87 9.54
N GLY A 454 -9.30 -24.92 8.91
CA GLY A 454 -9.89 -26.26 8.88
C GLY A 454 -10.75 -26.54 7.65
N ALA A 455 -10.69 -25.72 6.60
CA ALA A 455 -11.37 -26.02 5.34
C ALA A 455 -10.69 -27.23 4.64
N GLU A 456 -11.50 -28.16 4.12
CA GLU A 456 -11.03 -29.24 3.26
C GLU A 456 -10.77 -28.70 1.86
N LEU A 457 -9.50 -28.76 1.40
CA LEU A 457 -9.08 -28.22 0.09
C LEU A 457 -8.84 -29.37 -0.90
N ARG A 458 -9.68 -29.46 -1.94
CA ARG A 458 -9.61 -30.49 -2.98
C ARG A 458 -9.16 -29.86 -4.30
N THR A 459 -7.93 -30.11 -4.71
CA THR A 459 -7.43 -29.75 -6.05
C THR A 459 -7.69 -30.87 -7.07
N SER A 460 -7.56 -30.56 -8.38
CA SER A 460 -7.88 -31.49 -9.47
C SER A 460 -9.29 -32.09 -9.35
N THR A 461 -10.22 -31.31 -8.80
CA THR A 461 -11.59 -31.74 -8.48
C THR A 461 -12.59 -30.77 -9.10
N PRO A 462 -12.85 -30.86 -10.42
CA PRO A 462 -13.92 -30.08 -11.03
C PRO A 462 -15.27 -30.49 -10.43
N VAL A 463 -16.06 -29.50 -10.00
CA VAL A 463 -17.36 -29.79 -9.39
C VAL A 463 -18.35 -30.26 -10.47
N THR A 464 -18.92 -31.45 -10.26
CA THR A 464 -19.93 -32.07 -11.07
C THR A 464 -21.18 -32.34 -10.22
N GLN A 465 -22.24 -32.87 -10.83
CA GLN A 465 -23.47 -33.26 -10.11
C GLN A 465 -23.16 -34.36 -9.06
N GLU A 466 -22.21 -35.25 -9.35
CA GLU A 466 -21.78 -36.31 -8.42
C GLU A 466 -21.08 -35.72 -7.18
N ILE A 467 -20.20 -34.73 -7.37
CA ILE A 467 -19.53 -34.02 -6.24
C ILE A 467 -20.56 -33.24 -5.41
N LEU A 468 -21.54 -32.59 -6.06
CA LEU A 468 -22.65 -31.93 -5.35
C LEU A 468 -23.44 -32.91 -4.49
N ALA A 469 -23.76 -34.09 -5.04
CA ALA A 469 -24.48 -35.15 -4.31
C ALA A 469 -23.63 -35.74 -3.17
N GLU A 470 -22.32 -35.91 -3.36
CA GLU A 470 -21.37 -36.37 -2.32
C GLU A 470 -21.29 -35.39 -1.15
N VAL A 471 -21.05 -34.11 -1.47
CA VAL A 471 -20.89 -33.06 -0.44
C VAL A 471 -22.25 -32.73 0.21
N ALA A 472 -23.33 -32.78 -0.53
CA ALA A 472 -24.69 -32.42 -0.09
C ALA A 472 -24.71 -31.09 0.71
N PRO A 473 -24.30 -29.97 0.09
CA PRO A 473 -24.13 -28.70 0.78
C PRO A 473 -25.46 -28.06 1.18
N ASP A 474 -25.47 -27.37 2.32
CA ASP A 474 -26.52 -26.43 2.72
C ASP A 474 -26.39 -25.10 1.97
N HIS A 475 -25.13 -24.72 1.66
CA HIS A 475 -24.81 -23.49 0.96
C HIS A 475 -23.66 -23.69 -0.03
N VAL A 476 -23.75 -23.02 -1.20
CA VAL A 476 -22.72 -23.04 -2.24
C VAL A 476 -22.22 -21.63 -2.51
N ILE A 477 -20.91 -21.45 -2.47
CA ILE A 477 -20.23 -20.22 -2.89
C ILE A 477 -19.54 -20.48 -4.23
N VAL A 478 -20.00 -19.84 -5.30
CA VAL A 478 -19.42 -19.95 -6.64
C VAL A 478 -18.37 -18.88 -6.84
N ALA A 479 -17.10 -19.27 -6.90
CA ALA A 479 -15.93 -18.43 -7.05
C ALA A 479 -15.04 -18.86 -8.24
N THR A 480 -15.66 -19.32 -9.32
CA THR A 480 -15.03 -19.94 -10.50
C THR A 480 -14.24 -18.97 -11.39
N GLY A 481 -14.29 -17.68 -11.06
CA GLY A 481 -13.51 -16.67 -11.76
C GLY A 481 -14.09 -16.29 -13.12
N ALA A 482 -13.22 -16.01 -14.08
CA ALA A 482 -13.58 -15.54 -15.41
C ALA A 482 -12.78 -16.27 -16.49
N VAL A 483 -13.34 -16.31 -17.69
CA VAL A 483 -12.70 -16.83 -18.91
C VAL A 483 -12.35 -15.68 -19.85
N GLU A 484 -11.36 -15.90 -20.68
CA GLU A 484 -10.95 -14.93 -21.69
C GLU A 484 -12.10 -14.62 -22.65
N ARG A 485 -12.17 -13.39 -23.10
CA ARG A 485 -13.10 -12.94 -24.13
C ARG A 485 -12.34 -12.13 -25.15
N MET A 486 -12.30 -12.63 -26.38
CA MET A 486 -11.82 -11.84 -27.50
C MET A 486 -12.88 -10.77 -27.85
N PRO A 487 -12.51 -9.48 -27.95
CA PRO A 487 -13.43 -8.47 -28.48
C PRO A 487 -13.77 -8.73 -29.96
N ALA A 488 -14.79 -8.07 -30.47
CA ALA A 488 -15.11 -8.13 -31.87
C ALA A 488 -14.02 -7.38 -32.67
N LEU A 489 -13.25 -8.12 -33.45
CA LEU A 489 -12.15 -7.62 -34.28
C LEU A 489 -12.32 -8.15 -35.70
N GLU A 490 -11.91 -7.36 -36.69
CA GLU A 490 -11.71 -7.83 -38.06
C GLU A 490 -10.32 -8.44 -38.15
N ILE A 491 -10.24 -9.77 -38.27
CA ILE A 491 -8.98 -10.52 -38.27
C ILE A 491 -8.87 -11.27 -39.59
N ALA A 492 -7.82 -11.00 -40.36
CA ALA A 492 -7.50 -11.76 -41.56
C ALA A 492 -6.99 -13.17 -41.23
N ASP A 493 -7.22 -14.13 -42.13
CA ASP A 493 -6.92 -15.56 -41.92
C ASP A 493 -5.42 -15.86 -41.61
N ASP A 494 -4.53 -15.00 -42.05
CA ASP A 494 -3.06 -15.11 -41.89
C ASP A 494 -2.51 -14.29 -40.73
N ALA A 495 -3.33 -13.49 -40.04
CA ALA A 495 -2.93 -12.70 -38.89
C ALA A 495 -2.88 -13.55 -37.60
N LEU A 496 -1.74 -13.48 -36.89
CA LEU A 496 -1.59 -14.14 -35.59
C LEU A 496 -2.10 -13.25 -34.46
N VAL A 497 -3.25 -13.58 -33.91
CA VAL A 497 -3.89 -12.86 -32.79
C VAL A 497 -4.10 -13.83 -31.62
N ILE A 498 -3.56 -13.50 -30.43
CA ILE A 498 -3.58 -14.35 -29.24
C ILE A 498 -4.15 -13.56 -28.08
N GLY A 499 -4.97 -14.19 -27.24
CA GLY A 499 -5.45 -13.60 -25.99
C GLY A 499 -4.34 -13.49 -24.94
N ALA A 500 -4.43 -12.49 -24.06
CA ALA A 500 -3.42 -12.29 -23.02
C ALA A 500 -3.36 -13.46 -22.03
N ARG A 501 -4.49 -14.08 -21.69
CA ARG A 501 -4.54 -15.25 -20.82
C ARG A 501 -3.91 -16.48 -21.47
N GLU A 502 -4.23 -16.74 -22.73
CA GLU A 502 -3.64 -17.80 -23.53
C GLU A 502 -2.11 -17.60 -23.61
N TYR A 503 -1.65 -16.40 -23.95
CA TYR A 503 -0.22 -16.06 -23.98
C TYR A 503 0.49 -16.33 -22.64
N LEU A 504 -0.12 -15.97 -21.53
CA LEU A 504 0.49 -16.15 -20.20
C LEU A 504 0.48 -17.61 -19.73
N SER A 505 -0.54 -18.39 -20.10
CA SER A 505 -0.67 -19.80 -19.69
C SER A 505 0.13 -20.74 -20.55
N GLU A 506 0.17 -20.55 -21.87
CA GLU A 506 0.79 -21.46 -22.82
C GLU A 506 2.22 -21.04 -23.24
N GLN A 507 2.52 -19.75 -23.10
CA GLN A 507 3.80 -19.14 -23.48
C GLN A 507 4.28 -19.55 -24.90
N PRO A 508 3.43 -19.37 -25.92
CA PRO A 508 3.74 -19.80 -27.28
C PRO A 508 4.98 -19.05 -27.80
N ARG A 509 5.76 -19.71 -28.63
CA ARG A 509 6.86 -19.05 -29.32
C ARG A 509 6.29 -18.12 -30.39
N LEU A 510 6.57 -16.83 -30.24
CA LEU A 510 6.14 -15.83 -31.20
C LEU A 510 7.13 -15.71 -32.38
N PRO A 511 6.65 -15.32 -33.57
CA PRO A 511 7.51 -15.04 -34.71
C PRO A 511 8.42 -13.84 -34.46
N ALA A 512 9.54 -13.76 -35.15
CA ALA A 512 10.41 -12.60 -35.10
C ALA A 512 9.74 -11.41 -35.79
N GLY A 513 9.82 -10.23 -35.18
CA GLY A 513 9.21 -8.99 -35.66
C GLY A 513 8.54 -8.20 -34.54
N ARG A 514 7.83 -7.15 -34.93
CA ARG A 514 7.08 -6.29 -34.02
C ARG A 514 5.91 -7.05 -33.41
N ILE A 515 5.74 -6.90 -32.10
CA ILE A 515 4.54 -7.41 -31.40
C ILE A 515 3.67 -6.21 -31.00
N LEU A 516 2.41 -6.26 -31.43
CA LEU A 516 1.38 -5.30 -31.01
C LEU A 516 0.68 -5.84 -29.76
N VAL A 517 0.75 -5.12 -28.65
CA VAL A 517 -0.02 -5.42 -27.44
C VAL A 517 -1.20 -4.45 -27.39
N ALA A 518 -2.41 -4.96 -27.57
CA ALA A 518 -3.64 -4.19 -27.54
C ALA A 518 -4.28 -4.30 -26.15
N ASP A 519 -4.25 -3.20 -25.39
CA ASP A 519 -4.69 -3.15 -23.99
C ASP A 519 -5.96 -2.31 -23.84
N TRP A 520 -7.10 -2.97 -23.62
CA TRP A 520 -8.38 -2.32 -23.31
C TRP A 520 -8.54 -1.88 -21.87
N LYS A 521 -7.75 -2.47 -20.96
CA LYS A 521 -7.96 -2.31 -19.51
C LYS A 521 -7.06 -1.25 -18.89
N GLY A 522 -5.90 -0.98 -19.48
CA GLY A 522 -4.89 -0.11 -18.89
C GLY A 522 -4.36 -0.64 -17.57
N ASP A 523 -4.40 -1.96 -17.36
CA ASP A 523 -3.98 -2.60 -16.12
C ASP A 523 -2.58 -3.24 -16.23
N TRP A 524 -2.24 -4.06 -15.23
CA TRP A 524 -0.96 -4.74 -15.12
C TRP A 524 -0.67 -5.73 -16.25
N ILE A 525 -1.71 -6.27 -16.91
CA ILE A 525 -1.57 -7.38 -17.84
C ILE A 525 -0.93 -6.89 -19.15
N GLY A 526 -1.56 -5.92 -19.81
CA GLY A 526 -1.06 -5.38 -21.08
C GLY A 526 0.35 -4.80 -20.96
N LEU A 527 0.56 -3.93 -19.95
CA LEU A 527 1.88 -3.31 -19.70
C LEU A 527 2.94 -4.35 -19.32
N GLY A 528 2.61 -5.34 -18.49
CA GLY A 528 3.54 -6.40 -18.09
C GLY A 528 3.91 -7.33 -19.24
N ILE A 529 2.97 -7.67 -20.13
CA ILE A 529 3.24 -8.45 -21.34
C ILE A 529 4.16 -7.67 -22.29
N ALA A 530 3.86 -6.39 -22.53
CA ALA A 530 4.68 -5.54 -23.38
C ALA A 530 6.13 -5.46 -22.86
N LEU A 531 6.29 -5.27 -21.55
CA LEU A 531 7.60 -5.24 -20.90
C LEU A 531 8.36 -6.57 -21.08
N ARG A 532 7.71 -7.72 -20.81
CA ARG A 532 8.30 -9.07 -21.00
C ARG A 532 8.77 -9.31 -22.42
N LEU A 533 7.95 -8.95 -23.41
CA LEU A 533 8.27 -9.13 -24.81
C LEU A 533 9.46 -8.27 -25.25
N ALA A 534 9.50 -7.01 -24.80
CA ALA A 534 10.62 -6.12 -25.09
C ALA A 534 11.93 -6.58 -24.41
N GLU A 535 11.87 -7.04 -23.16
CA GLU A 535 13.01 -7.67 -22.45
C GLU A 535 13.50 -8.94 -23.17
N SER A 536 12.60 -9.63 -23.89
CA SER A 536 12.94 -10.81 -24.72
C SER A 536 13.47 -10.46 -26.11
N GLY A 537 13.59 -9.17 -26.44
CA GLY A 537 14.20 -8.66 -27.67
C GLY A 537 13.23 -8.41 -28.84
N HIS A 538 11.92 -8.46 -28.62
CA HIS A 538 10.95 -8.05 -29.65
C HIS A 538 10.82 -6.53 -29.69
N PRO A 539 10.71 -5.88 -30.85
CA PRO A 539 10.13 -4.54 -30.96
C PRO A 539 8.65 -4.61 -30.52
N VAL A 540 8.24 -3.74 -29.60
CA VAL A 540 6.89 -3.79 -29.03
C VAL A 540 6.20 -2.44 -29.13
N THR A 541 4.96 -2.43 -29.64
CA THR A 541 4.04 -1.31 -29.51
C THR A 541 2.91 -1.70 -28.57
N LEU A 542 2.75 -0.96 -27.47
CA LEU A 542 1.61 -1.07 -26.58
C LEU A 542 0.57 -0.01 -26.93
N ALA A 543 -0.55 -0.44 -27.50
CA ALA A 543 -1.71 0.42 -27.76
C ALA A 543 -2.72 0.28 -26.63
N THR A 544 -3.12 1.38 -26.02
CA THR A 544 -4.12 1.38 -24.95
C THR A 544 -5.30 2.27 -25.25
N ALA A 545 -6.51 1.79 -24.95
CA ALA A 545 -7.73 2.60 -25.04
C ALA A 545 -7.81 3.70 -23.97
N ALA A 546 -6.95 3.65 -22.95
CA ALA A 546 -6.81 4.67 -21.92
C ALA A 546 -5.94 5.84 -22.40
N ASN A 547 -6.03 6.99 -21.72
CA ASN A 547 -5.26 8.20 -22.03
C ASN A 547 -3.74 8.06 -21.70
N PHE A 548 -3.32 7.01 -21.02
CA PHE A 548 -1.91 6.64 -20.83
C PHE A 548 -1.79 5.15 -20.42
N ALA A 549 -0.64 4.57 -20.67
CA ALA A 549 -0.36 3.17 -20.32
C ALA A 549 -0.41 2.94 -18.80
N GLY A 550 -1.08 1.86 -18.38
CA GLY A 550 -1.22 1.51 -16.98
C GLY A 550 -2.13 2.46 -16.18
N ALA A 551 -3.15 3.05 -16.82
CA ALA A 551 -4.05 4.01 -16.18
C ALA A 551 -4.78 3.46 -14.95
N ALA A 552 -5.03 2.16 -14.89
CA ALA A 552 -5.64 1.47 -13.75
C ALA A 552 -4.61 0.99 -12.70
N ILE A 553 -3.32 1.26 -12.89
CA ILE A 553 -2.26 0.91 -11.95
C ILE A 553 -2.02 2.08 -11.00
N GLN A 554 -1.83 1.77 -9.71
CA GLN A 554 -1.45 2.73 -8.68
C GLN A 554 -0.18 3.51 -9.10
N GLN A 555 -0.16 4.83 -8.87
CA GLN A 555 0.80 5.78 -9.46
C GLN A 555 2.28 5.38 -9.27
N TYR A 556 2.71 5.00 -8.05
CA TYR A 556 4.12 4.71 -7.79
C TYR A 556 4.59 3.45 -8.51
N THR A 557 3.75 2.41 -8.51
CA THR A 557 4.05 1.16 -9.23
C THR A 557 4.02 1.36 -10.74
N ARG A 558 3.03 2.11 -11.25
CA ARG A 558 2.95 2.47 -12.67
C ARG A 558 4.19 3.22 -13.12
N THR A 559 4.64 4.22 -12.36
CA THR A 559 5.82 5.02 -12.68
C THR A 559 7.05 4.13 -12.91
N LEU A 560 7.27 3.15 -12.03
CA LEU A 560 8.38 2.22 -12.18
C LEU A 560 8.23 1.33 -13.42
N LEU A 561 7.04 0.74 -13.64
CA LEU A 561 6.78 -0.15 -14.79
C LEU A 561 6.91 0.59 -16.13
N VAL A 562 6.31 1.77 -16.25
CA VAL A 562 6.39 2.59 -17.47
C VAL A 562 7.84 3.03 -17.72
N SER A 563 8.56 3.44 -16.66
CA SER A 563 9.98 3.79 -16.78
C SER A 563 10.82 2.62 -17.29
N GLN A 564 10.58 1.41 -16.81
CA GLN A 564 11.27 0.21 -17.31
C GLN A 564 10.90 -0.09 -18.77
N ALA A 565 9.62 -0.04 -19.11
CA ALA A 565 9.14 -0.28 -20.46
C ALA A 565 9.77 0.71 -21.48
N LEU A 566 9.86 2.00 -21.12
CA LEU A 566 10.54 3.01 -21.93
C LEU A 566 12.04 2.70 -22.13
N ARG A 567 12.73 2.26 -21.05
CA ARG A 567 14.17 1.93 -21.11
C ARG A 567 14.48 0.75 -22.04
N VAL A 568 13.56 -0.20 -22.16
CA VAL A 568 13.71 -1.35 -23.07
C VAL A 568 13.08 -1.12 -24.44
N GLY A 569 12.60 0.10 -24.73
CA GLY A 569 12.16 0.53 -26.05
C GLY A 569 10.71 0.18 -26.39
N VAL A 570 9.83 -0.02 -25.41
CA VAL A 570 8.38 -0.13 -25.69
C VAL A 570 7.84 1.20 -26.22
N GLU A 571 7.21 1.16 -27.39
CA GLU A 571 6.48 2.29 -27.96
C GLU A 571 5.06 2.33 -27.41
N PHE A 572 4.60 3.51 -26.95
CA PHE A 572 3.26 3.68 -26.41
C PHE A 572 2.35 4.44 -27.37
N LEU A 573 1.15 3.92 -27.61
CA LEU A 573 0.07 4.60 -28.34
C LEU A 573 -1.17 4.66 -27.44
N SER A 574 -1.47 5.85 -26.94
CA SER A 574 -2.62 6.12 -26.05
C SER A 574 -3.86 6.48 -26.84
N ASP A 575 -5.04 6.42 -26.19
CA ASP A 575 -6.34 6.75 -26.78
C ASP A 575 -6.62 5.99 -28.09
N ALA A 576 -6.12 4.75 -28.18
CA ALA A 576 -6.16 3.92 -29.36
C ALA A 576 -6.66 2.51 -29.04
N ARG A 577 -7.69 2.07 -29.75
CA ARG A 577 -8.33 0.76 -29.58
C ARG A 577 -8.20 -0.07 -30.84
N LEU A 578 -7.68 -1.29 -30.73
CA LEU A 578 -7.59 -2.22 -31.84
C LEU A 578 -8.99 -2.51 -32.41
N VAL A 579 -9.14 -2.42 -33.73
CA VAL A 579 -10.38 -2.75 -34.45
C VAL A 579 -10.19 -3.85 -35.49
N GLY A 580 -8.98 -4.07 -35.97
CA GLY A 580 -8.66 -5.14 -36.90
C GLY A 580 -7.16 -5.41 -37.02
N VAL A 581 -6.84 -6.56 -37.60
CA VAL A 581 -5.47 -6.97 -37.95
C VAL A 581 -5.53 -7.71 -39.28
N ASP A 582 -4.72 -7.32 -40.24
CA ASP A 582 -4.46 -8.09 -41.46
C ASP A 582 -2.98 -8.48 -41.54
N GLU A 583 -2.59 -9.33 -42.46
CA GLU A 583 -1.25 -9.86 -42.66
C GLU A 583 -0.21 -9.40 -41.61
N ASP A 584 0.27 -8.15 -41.72
CA ASP A 584 1.28 -7.55 -40.88
C ASP A 584 0.93 -6.15 -40.38
N THR A 585 -0.34 -5.74 -40.44
CA THR A 585 -0.80 -4.39 -40.04
C THR A 585 -1.91 -4.47 -38.99
N GLY A 586 -1.71 -3.74 -37.88
CA GLY A 586 -2.74 -3.53 -36.85
C GLY A 586 -3.45 -2.20 -37.03
N TYR A 587 -4.79 -2.20 -37.07
CA TYR A 587 -5.64 -1.04 -37.22
C TYR A 587 -6.19 -0.58 -35.86
N LEU A 588 -5.84 0.66 -35.47
CA LEU A 588 -6.12 1.20 -34.15
C LEU A 588 -6.97 2.45 -34.28
N GLN A 589 -8.26 2.35 -33.95
CA GLN A 589 -9.16 3.48 -33.94
C GLN A 589 -8.91 4.36 -32.71
N SER A 590 -8.78 5.67 -32.93
CA SER A 590 -8.75 6.63 -31.82
C SER A 590 -10.04 6.56 -30.99
N THR A 591 -9.93 6.63 -29.69
CA THR A 591 -11.08 6.72 -28.78
C THR A 591 -11.67 8.14 -28.72
N LEU A 592 -10.98 9.13 -29.32
CA LEU A 592 -11.33 10.55 -29.29
C LEU A 592 -11.97 11.05 -30.60
N CYS A 593 -11.71 10.37 -31.73
CA CYS A 593 -12.20 10.76 -33.05
C CYS A 593 -12.19 9.58 -34.02
N GLU A 594 -12.59 9.81 -35.30
CA GLU A 594 -12.71 8.77 -36.33
C GLU A 594 -11.36 8.37 -36.96
N ILE A 595 -10.24 8.91 -36.50
CA ILE A 595 -8.92 8.59 -37.05
C ILE A 595 -8.56 7.14 -36.73
N VAL A 596 -8.09 6.41 -37.73
CA VAL A 596 -7.49 5.10 -37.60
C VAL A 596 -5.98 5.22 -37.80
N HIS A 597 -5.22 4.70 -36.84
CA HIS A 597 -3.77 4.58 -36.91
C HIS A 597 -3.40 3.18 -37.40
N GLU A 598 -2.46 3.08 -38.29
CA GLU A 598 -1.89 1.84 -38.78
C GLU A 598 -0.55 1.57 -38.07
N VAL A 599 -0.33 0.34 -37.65
CA VAL A 599 0.95 -0.14 -37.11
C VAL A 599 1.44 -1.26 -38.00
N ASP A 600 2.45 -0.97 -38.80
CA ASP A 600 2.99 -1.89 -39.79
C ASP A 600 4.05 -2.83 -39.20
N GLY A 601 4.28 -3.95 -39.90
CA GLY A 601 5.30 -4.95 -39.57
C GLY A 601 4.96 -5.76 -38.31
N VAL A 602 3.67 -5.89 -37.99
CA VAL A 602 3.19 -6.67 -36.84
C VAL A 602 3.28 -8.16 -37.14
N ALA A 603 4.16 -8.85 -36.41
CA ALA A 603 4.35 -10.29 -36.54
C ALA A 603 3.35 -11.09 -35.70
N ALA A 604 2.84 -10.50 -34.60
CA ALA A 604 1.76 -11.05 -33.78
C ALA A 604 1.08 -9.95 -32.96
N THR A 605 -0.18 -10.15 -32.61
CA THR A 605 -0.95 -9.27 -31.75
C THR A 605 -1.39 -10.00 -30.49
N ILE A 606 -1.11 -9.41 -29.30
CA ILE A 606 -1.59 -9.89 -28.01
C ILE A 606 -2.73 -8.98 -27.54
N VAL A 607 -3.89 -9.57 -27.27
CA VAL A 607 -5.09 -8.81 -26.88
C VAL A 607 -5.37 -8.96 -25.39
N SER A 608 -5.24 -7.87 -24.63
CA SER A 608 -5.61 -7.77 -23.22
C SER A 608 -6.96 -7.06 -23.07
N ALA A 609 -8.04 -7.83 -23.00
CA ALA A 609 -9.40 -7.33 -22.88
C ALA A 609 -10.06 -7.78 -21.57
N ALA A 610 -11.20 -7.16 -21.21
CA ALA A 610 -11.98 -7.56 -20.05
C ALA A 610 -12.51 -9.00 -20.25
N PRO A 611 -12.24 -9.91 -19.30
CA PRO A 611 -12.74 -11.28 -19.37
C PRO A 611 -14.25 -11.35 -19.15
N ARG A 612 -14.83 -12.52 -19.39
CA ARG A 612 -16.24 -12.82 -19.13
C ARG A 612 -16.38 -13.70 -17.90
N ALA A 613 -17.31 -13.37 -17.01
CA ALA A 613 -17.67 -14.20 -15.86
C ALA A 613 -17.96 -15.66 -16.28
N ALA A 614 -17.51 -16.61 -15.47
CA ALA A 614 -17.69 -18.04 -15.70
C ALA A 614 -18.44 -18.66 -14.51
N VAL A 615 -19.73 -18.94 -14.71
CA VAL A 615 -20.58 -19.64 -13.73
C VAL A 615 -20.87 -21.04 -14.27
N PRO A 616 -20.69 -22.11 -13.47
CA PRO A 616 -21.00 -23.48 -13.91
C PRO A 616 -22.48 -23.67 -14.10
N ASP A 617 -22.86 -24.41 -15.13
CA ASP A 617 -24.23 -24.85 -15.39
C ASP A 617 -24.51 -26.14 -14.59
N LEU A 618 -24.90 -25.98 -13.31
CA LEU A 618 -25.15 -27.06 -12.36
C LEU A 618 -26.48 -26.83 -11.64
N ASP A 619 -27.20 -27.92 -11.38
CA ASP A 619 -28.39 -27.89 -10.52
C ASP A 619 -27.95 -28.01 -9.05
N PHE A 620 -28.02 -26.94 -8.30
CA PHE A 620 -27.64 -26.88 -6.88
C PHE A 620 -28.74 -27.41 -5.94
N GLY A 621 -29.87 -27.82 -6.45
CA GLY A 621 -30.97 -28.36 -5.64
C GLY A 621 -31.51 -27.39 -4.60
N PRO A 622 -31.68 -27.83 -3.34
CA PRO A 622 -32.18 -26.96 -2.27
C PRO A 622 -31.13 -26.04 -1.62
N ALA A 623 -29.86 -26.18 -1.99
CA ALA A 623 -28.78 -25.35 -1.40
C ALA A 623 -28.96 -23.89 -1.78
N SER A 624 -28.69 -22.99 -0.82
CA SER A 624 -28.61 -21.57 -1.16
C SER A 624 -27.30 -21.30 -1.91
N VAL A 625 -27.33 -20.41 -2.91
CA VAL A 625 -26.17 -20.14 -3.78
C VAL A 625 -25.82 -18.67 -3.76
N GLU A 626 -24.53 -18.37 -3.59
CA GLU A 626 -23.96 -17.03 -3.73
C GLU A 626 -22.81 -17.05 -4.73
N VAL A 627 -22.80 -16.10 -5.68
CA VAL A 627 -21.73 -15.95 -6.69
C VAL A 627 -20.85 -14.77 -6.30
N ILE A 628 -19.53 -14.97 -6.26
CA ILE A 628 -18.57 -13.97 -5.81
C ILE A 628 -17.39 -13.78 -6.79
N GLY A 629 -16.67 -12.67 -6.62
CA GLY A 629 -15.49 -12.35 -7.38
C GLY A 629 -15.75 -12.24 -8.87
N ASP A 630 -14.78 -12.65 -9.67
CA ASP A 630 -14.87 -12.55 -11.14
C ASP A 630 -15.95 -13.44 -11.76
N ALA A 631 -16.44 -14.44 -11.05
CA ALA A 631 -17.59 -15.22 -11.46
C ALA A 631 -18.90 -14.40 -11.44
N ARG A 632 -18.97 -13.38 -10.58
CA ARG A 632 -20.05 -12.41 -10.52
C ARG A 632 -19.82 -11.25 -11.49
N ALA A 633 -18.65 -10.61 -11.37
CA ALA A 633 -18.24 -9.48 -12.22
C ALA A 633 -16.72 -9.37 -12.19
N PRO A 634 -16.03 -9.58 -13.33
CA PRO A 634 -14.57 -9.49 -13.39
C PRO A 634 -14.03 -8.11 -12.98
N ARG A 635 -13.15 -8.09 -11.96
CA ARG A 635 -12.50 -6.88 -11.42
C ARG A 635 -11.06 -7.19 -10.98
N THR A 636 -10.72 -6.88 -9.73
CA THR A 636 -9.37 -7.13 -9.19
C THR A 636 -9.41 -8.19 -8.07
N VAL A 637 -8.22 -8.57 -7.60
CA VAL A 637 -8.09 -9.48 -6.43
C VAL A 637 -8.73 -8.87 -5.19
N GLU A 638 -8.73 -7.55 -5.06
CA GLU A 638 -9.29 -6.85 -3.90
C GLU A 638 -10.77 -7.14 -3.73
N GLU A 639 -11.57 -6.92 -4.79
CA GLU A 639 -13.00 -7.18 -4.75
C GLU A 639 -13.31 -8.66 -4.57
N ALA A 640 -12.52 -9.53 -5.21
CA ALA A 640 -12.72 -10.97 -5.06
C ALA A 640 -12.52 -11.43 -3.60
N VAL A 641 -11.47 -10.97 -2.93
CA VAL A 641 -11.18 -11.31 -1.53
C VAL A 641 -12.19 -10.64 -0.58
N TYR A 642 -12.56 -9.38 -0.84
CA TYR A 642 -13.59 -8.69 -0.06
C TYR A 642 -14.96 -9.38 -0.16
N GLU A 643 -15.40 -9.77 -1.36
CA GLU A 643 -16.66 -10.48 -1.54
C GLU A 643 -16.63 -11.87 -0.88
N GLY A 644 -15.47 -12.55 -0.86
CA GLY A 644 -15.28 -13.78 -0.09
C GLY A 644 -15.49 -13.59 1.41
N LEU A 645 -14.91 -12.52 1.98
CA LEU A 645 -15.14 -12.13 3.38
C LEU A 645 -16.62 -11.85 3.66
N VAL A 646 -17.26 -11.03 2.81
CA VAL A 646 -18.66 -10.62 2.99
C VAL A 646 -19.61 -11.82 2.90
N ALA A 647 -19.47 -12.67 1.88
CA ALA A 647 -20.31 -13.85 1.68
C ALA A 647 -20.25 -14.78 2.91
N ALA A 648 -19.06 -15.16 3.35
CA ALA A 648 -18.90 -16.01 4.52
C ALA A 648 -19.42 -15.36 5.82
N THR A 649 -19.16 -14.06 6.02
CA THR A 649 -19.65 -13.32 7.21
C THR A 649 -21.18 -13.28 7.24
N ASN A 650 -21.82 -13.05 6.10
CA ASN A 650 -23.28 -13.00 5.99
C ASN A 650 -23.92 -14.36 6.26
N LEU A 651 -23.27 -15.46 5.89
CA LEU A 651 -23.74 -16.80 6.24
C LEU A 651 -23.93 -16.97 7.74
N ALA A 652 -22.96 -16.54 8.54
CA ALA A 652 -23.04 -16.67 10.01
C ALA A 652 -24.12 -15.76 10.64
N ARG A 653 -24.44 -14.63 9.98
CA ARG A 653 -25.46 -13.68 10.44
C ARG A 653 -26.90 -14.10 10.06
N THR A 654 -27.05 -14.93 9.03
CA THR A 654 -28.35 -15.41 8.57
C THR A 654 -28.85 -16.52 9.49
N PRO A 655 -30.03 -16.40 10.14
CA PRO A 655 -30.59 -17.49 10.94
C PRO A 655 -30.78 -18.70 10.05
N THR A 656 -30.33 -19.87 10.48
CA THR A 656 -30.66 -21.14 9.82
C THR A 656 -32.19 -21.26 9.80
N ALA A 657 -32.81 -21.28 8.62
CA ALA A 657 -34.24 -21.48 8.51
C ALA A 657 -34.59 -22.74 9.31
N MET A 658 -35.49 -22.62 10.28
CA MET A 658 -35.99 -23.77 11.01
C MET A 658 -36.59 -24.71 9.95
N ALA A 659 -35.96 -25.87 9.76
CA ALA A 659 -36.62 -26.94 9.04
C ALA A 659 -37.98 -27.16 9.72
N SER A 660 -39.06 -26.78 9.04
CA SER A 660 -40.40 -27.06 9.46
C SER A 660 -40.53 -28.58 9.54
N ALA A 661 -40.69 -29.08 10.76
CA ALA A 661 -40.95 -30.45 11.07
C ALA A 661 -42.25 -30.94 10.40
#